data_a65ee996dc2f24542ed437b35f03a83d
#
_entry.id   a65ee996dc2f24542ed437b35f03a83d
#
_cell.length_a   1.000
_cell.length_b   1.000
_cell.length_c   1.000
_cell.angle_alpha   90.00
_cell.angle_beta   90.00
_cell.angle_gamma   90.00
#
_symmetry.space_group_name_H-M   'P 1'
#
loop_
_entity.id
_entity.type
_entity.pdbx_description
1 polymer ?
#
loop_
_entity_poly.entity_id
_entity_poly.type
_entity_poly.pdbx_seq_one_letter_code
_entity_poly.pdbx_strand_id
1 'polypeptide(L)'
;MKFSSLSKLSCLLAGLLAMGVSIPAFAQSVEFPKYEVGTNQNGTQGPNYPSTLPTPWVVSDGTILTPAGTQVYLGITTRAKAVALNPTRNHTAAVLQMGAPQAVTIFNTQTGAVLQTYKTLGTDAHGSSNGIVYTPDGTHLLFSQDSSYVGIASVNPAGMLSDYAHVSVPMDVNSTGVLTNVTCFPWSQDTFAGSPPGTTGSIEIPCGQTVSIVSDGTKTSYPLGIAVSADGKTAYVVLDNNDTLTKIDLTAATPVEGPEIRVGNVPHSVVISPDGSTAYVSNEAGRIATESDFQGYSNGTPVVASRRTGATATGTLSVVDLSTFTVTGSITTGLHPTGMAFWHHKLLVANAFSDSISVIDTTQNQEERKINLGLPIGVPGQNESAYGAGPNSIAVDEKNSIAYVALYNANAVAVVDLRDLRDYGDHHDDHHDNRGHWSSPVLGMIPVGYAPSSVVLDTTDSVLLVANDKGIGTTGYGVAAPPTNTAENSYAKEFGVTDLNTHQDLGTVSIIPVPSSEALWKMTHQVFQNNHWDLAENIWSAAGGDGHARPVVIPEKIGDPSKIKHVFVIIRENRTYDQMIGDVVGGNGDPTLAVFGDGLAAQTAYTYQVSPNAHALVQRFPLFDNFYDPSRQSADGHNWIMQAMAPYSDDIQSPDWLRDYPSNGGDALAYQKKGHLWDAAAEAGVRVKNYGEYIEYNSFLTPAGNTTEPSWYDFYTDTQNYESGAETQLYYYNTVASHTPIPSLYKVTVQNYPQFDLGIPDQFRFDIWNQDFQNDLKNGTVPQLEFMWISSDHTGGPPMAQAMQADNDLALGRFVDAISHSKIWDSSAIFVEEDDAQTGVDHVDGHRSPGYIFSPYVKQMVNTDGTGAGVTEDSTFYTQVNMTRTIEQILSITPMNQFDLVASPMSEIFIDHPPAENFLPWTHVANDVPLDLGVSSTPIESKNMSPKAKSLQAAWLKKKAQIFAGKYHIPDSEDVDTVAHYDWYEATGFMVPFPGEKTVRPPSAFKRATRTAKADLDD
;
A
#
# COMPACT_ATOMS: atom_id res chain seq x y z
N MET A 1 5.94 -6.87 45.40
CA MET A 1 6.70 -5.63 45.24
C MET A 1 5.91 -4.78 44.29
N LYS A 2 5.53 -3.57 44.66
CA LYS A 2 4.60 -2.72 43.96
C LYS A 2 5.25 -2.16 42.68
N PHE A 3 4.69 -2.44 41.51
CA PHE A 3 5.09 -1.84 40.26
C PHE A 3 4.24 -0.60 40.00
N SER A 4 4.88 0.56 40.04
CA SER A 4 4.37 1.85 39.55
C SER A 4 5.37 2.38 38.50
N SER A 5 5.29 1.98 37.28
CA SER A 5 6.35 2.30 36.34
C SER A 5 5.95 2.94 35.00
N LEU A 6 4.72 2.83 34.54
CA LEU A 6 4.34 3.58 33.34
C LEU A 6 3.86 5.01 33.64
N SER A 7 3.30 5.25 34.83
CA SER A 7 3.12 6.64 35.33
C SER A 7 4.44 7.39 35.55
N LYS A 8 5.57 6.70 35.51
CA LYS A 8 6.90 7.31 35.62
C LYS A 8 7.49 7.71 34.26
N LEU A 9 7.04 7.15 33.13
CA LEU A 9 7.49 7.63 31.83
C LEU A 9 6.90 9.01 31.57
N SER A 10 5.59 9.19 31.75
CA SER A 10 4.96 10.53 31.70
C SER A 10 5.46 11.45 32.83
N CYS A 11 5.87 10.92 34.00
CA CYS A 11 6.43 11.71 35.09
C CYS A 11 7.94 11.93 34.99
N LEU A 12 8.71 11.14 34.26
CA LEU A 12 10.11 11.47 33.97
C LEU A 12 10.23 12.62 32.98
N LEU A 13 9.38 12.63 31.95
CA LEU A 13 9.27 13.78 31.03
C LEU A 13 8.73 15.04 31.75
N ALA A 14 7.69 14.90 32.58
CA ALA A 14 7.19 16.00 33.39
C ALA A 14 8.16 16.40 34.54
N GLY A 15 9.02 15.50 35.01
CA GLY A 15 10.00 15.76 36.08
C GLY A 15 11.25 16.51 35.62
N LEU A 16 11.62 16.43 34.36
CA LEU A 16 12.69 17.20 33.75
C LEU A 16 12.25 18.64 33.44
N LEU A 17 10.96 18.88 33.24
CA LEU A 17 10.38 20.21 33.09
C LEU A 17 10.22 21.01 34.41
N ALA A 18 10.34 20.33 35.57
CA ALA A 18 10.19 20.98 36.88
C ALA A 18 11.52 21.45 37.53
N MET A 19 12.64 21.10 36.95
CA MET A 19 13.91 21.70 37.32
C MET A 19 14.24 22.77 36.28
N GLY A 20 13.95 24.03 36.66
CA GLY A 20 14.20 25.23 35.85
C GLY A 20 15.69 25.45 35.50
N VAL A 21 16.23 24.57 34.70
CA VAL A 21 17.44 24.80 33.94
C VAL A 21 16.97 25.31 32.57
N SER A 22 17.01 26.61 32.38
CA SER A 22 16.92 27.20 31.06
C SER A 22 18.09 26.70 30.22
N ILE A 23 17.86 25.59 29.53
CA ILE A 23 18.68 25.21 28.39
C ILE A 23 18.34 26.24 27.32
N PRO A 24 19.31 26.99 26.77
CA PRO A 24 19.00 27.82 25.62
C PRO A 24 18.43 26.89 24.56
N ALA A 25 17.27 27.23 24.05
CA ALA A 25 16.69 26.62 22.88
C ALA A 25 17.62 26.88 21.68
N PHE A 26 18.67 26.09 21.57
CA PHE A 26 19.20 25.77 20.27
C PHE A 26 18.11 24.86 19.65
N ALA A 27 17.41 25.37 18.67
CA ALA A 27 16.77 24.50 17.68
C ALA A 27 17.90 23.56 17.21
N GLN A 28 17.94 22.33 17.73
CA GLN A 28 18.72 21.30 17.10
C GLN A 28 18.09 21.19 15.73
N SER A 29 18.81 21.58 14.70
CA SER A 29 18.47 21.22 13.34
C SER A 29 18.29 19.72 13.35
N VAL A 30 17.06 19.25 13.10
CA VAL A 30 16.80 17.83 12.91
C VAL A 30 17.61 17.47 11.68
N GLU A 31 18.67 16.68 11.85
CA GLU A 31 19.45 16.19 10.72
C GLU A 31 18.61 15.15 10.03
N PHE A 32 18.18 15.43 8.81
CA PHE A 32 17.39 14.50 8.02
C PHE A 32 18.22 13.26 7.68
N PRO A 33 17.60 12.06 7.71
CA PRO A 33 18.32 10.84 7.41
C PRO A 33 18.81 10.80 5.95
N LYS A 34 19.98 10.20 5.76
CA LYS A 34 20.61 10.00 4.43
C LYS A 34 20.98 8.53 4.18
N TYR A 35 20.19 7.63 4.72
CA TYR A 35 20.34 6.21 4.47
C TYR A 35 19.53 5.79 3.24
N GLU A 36 19.88 4.66 2.67
CA GLU A 36 19.17 4.02 1.57
C GLU A 36 18.40 2.79 2.08
N VAL A 37 17.33 2.41 1.42
CA VAL A 37 16.61 1.17 1.68
C VAL A 37 17.58 -0.02 1.57
N GLY A 38 17.39 -1.04 2.40
CA GLY A 38 18.29 -2.19 2.44
C GLY A 38 19.64 -1.94 3.12
N THR A 39 19.83 -0.75 3.73
CA THR A 39 21.02 -0.42 4.53
C THR A 39 20.64 -0.18 5.99
N ASN A 40 21.63 -0.06 6.87
CA ASN A 40 21.40 0.47 8.18
C ASN A 40 21.43 2.00 8.15
N GLN A 41 20.92 2.62 9.23
CA GLN A 41 20.86 4.07 9.38
C GLN A 41 22.22 4.82 9.23
N ASN A 42 23.33 4.11 9.11
CA ASN A 42 24.66 4.67 8.85
C ASN A 42 25.10 4.43 7.38
N GLY A 43 24.20 3.97 6.50
CA GLY A 43 24.51 3.64 5.11
C GLY A 43 25.44 2.42 4.95
N THR A 44 25.57 1.59 5.99
CA THR A 44 26.38 0.36 5.92
C THR A 44 25.50 -0.79 5.52
N GLN A 45 25.79 -1.41 4.41
CA GLN A 45 25.05 -2.57 3.94
C GLN A 45 25.17 -3.77 4.85
N GLY A 46 24.12 -4.56 4.82
CA GLY A 46 24.04 -5.81 5.52
C GLY A 46 24.99 -6.88 5.07
N PRO A 47 25.28 -7.85 5.94
CA PRO A 47 25.96 -9.05 5.52
C PRO A 47 25.10 -9.83 4.53
N ASN A 48 25.76 -10.56 3.67
CA ASN A 48 25.10 -11.47 2.74
C ASN A 48 24.09 -12.38 3.47
N TYR A 49 22.91 -12.51 2.91
CA TYR A 49 21.88 -13.45 3.33
C TYR A 49 22.47 -14.87 3.51
N PRO A 50 22.06 -15.65 4.51
CA PRO A 50 20.97 -15.45 5.49
C PRO A 50 21.45 -15.35 6.95
N SER A 51 22.66 -14.97 7.25
CA SER A 51 23.20 -15.29 8.59
C SER A 51 22.85 -14.27 9.68
N THR A 52 22.72 -13.00 9.37
CA THR A 52 22.26 -11.97 10.32
C THR A 52 21.94 -10.69 9.58
N LEU A 53 20.73 -10.15 9.77
CA LEU A 53 20.50 -8.78 9.37
C LEU A 53 21.47 -7.85 10.11
N PRO A 54 22.05 -6.86 9.46
CA PRO A 54 22.64 -5.76 10.19
C PRO A 54 21.46 -5.00 10.79
N THR A 55 21.36 -5.02 12.06
CA THR A 55 20.40 -4.18 12.78
C THR A 55 21.09 -2.85 13.12
N PRO A 56 20.40 -1.74 12.94
CA PRO A 56 19.07 -1.54 12.35
C PRO A 56 19.05 -1.62 10.82
N TRP A 57 17.93 -2.06 10.25
CA TRP A 57 17.70 -2.22 8.82
C TRP A 57 16.55 -1.32 8.36
N VAL A 58 16.71 -0.57 7.28
CA VAL A 58 15.72 0.38 6.75
C VAL A 58 14.87 -0.27 5.67
N VAL A 59 13.56 -0.10 5.74
CA VAL A 59 12.59 -0.55 4.72
C VAL A 59 11.99 0.63 3.97
N SER A 60 11.25 0.34 2.90
CA SER A 60 10.80 1.34 1.91
C SER A 60 9.88 2.45 2.48
N ASP A 61 9.14 2.19 3.57
CA ASP A 61 8.35 3.21 4.26
C ASP A 61 9.15 4.08 5.25
N GLY A 62 10.46 3.88 5.33
CA GLY A 62 11.35 4.61 6.21
C GLY A 62 11.42 4.08 7.64
N THR A 63 10.67 3.05 8.00
CA THR A 63 10.78 2.43 9.32
C THR A 63 12.08 1.65 9.45
N ILE A 64 12.54 1.51 10.68
CA ILE A 64 13.78 0.81 11.00
C ILE A 64 13.42 -0.53 11.65
N LEU A 65 13.93 -1.62 11.12
CA LEU A 65 13.68 -2.93 11.69
C LEU A 65 14.82 -3.36 12.61
N THR A 66 14.45 -3.78 13.81
CA THR A 66 15.34 -4.41 14.81
C THR A 66 14.66 -5.62 15.44
N PRO A 67 14.27 -6.62 14.64
CA PRO A 67 13.42 -7.70 15.11
C PRO A 67 14.07 -8.49 16.24
N ALA A 68 13.32 -8.73 17.31
CA ALA A 68 13.77 -9.50 18.45
C ALA A 68 13.87 -10.99 18.13
N GLY A 69 14.76 -11.69 18.82
CA GLY A 69 14.90 -13.14 18.71
C GLY A 69 15.59 -13.62 17.46
N THR A 70 15.30 -14.86 17.07
CA THR A 70 15.86 -15.50 15.87
C THR A 70 14.92 -15.32 14.68
N GLN A 71 15.44 -14.92 13.55
CA GLN A 71 14.66 -14.76 12.31
C GLN A 71 14.77 -16.01 11.46
N VAL A 72 13.63 -16.54 11.03
CA VAL A 72 13.52 -17.63 10.03
C VAL A 72 13.14 -17.01 8.71
N TYR A 73 14.02 -17.13 7.72
CA TYR A 73 13.80 -16.59 6.37
C TYR A 73 13.09 -17.63 5.51
N LEU A 74 12.05 -17.21 4.79
CA LEU A 74 11.19 -18.12 4.03
C LEU A 74 11.56 -18.24 2.55
N GLY A 75 12.30 -17.29 2.05
CA GLY A 75 12.72 -17.22 0.65
C GLY A 75 12.29 -15.93 -0.03
N ILE A 76 12.78 -15.69 -1.23
CA ILE A 76 12.41 -14.54 -2.06
C ILE A 76 10.97 -14.70 -2.55
N THR A 77 10.28 -13.62 -2.77
CA THR A 77 8.86 -13.57 -3.21
C THR A 77 7.90 -14.28 -2.26
N THR A 78 8.20 -14.28 -0.96
CA THR A 78 7.34 -14.92 0.03
C THR A 78 6.82 -13.90 1.03
N ARG A 79 5.52 -13.97 1.31
CA ARG A 79 4.87 -13.24 2.39
C ARG A 79 4.37 -14.21 3.44
N ALA A 80 4.77 -14.00 4.69
CA ALA A 80 4.41 -14.86 5.82
C ALA A 80 3.03 -14.47 6.37
N LYS A 81 1.99 -15.24 6.09
CA LYS A 81 0.61 -14.88 6.42
C LYS A 81 0.16 -15.34 7.80
N ALA A 82 0.34 -16.59 8.12
CA ALA A 82 -0.09 -17.16 9.38
C ALA A 82 0.85 -18.28 9.85
N VAL A 83 0.96 -18.46 11.16
CA VAL A 83 1.80 -19.51 11.78
C VAL A 83 0.97 -20.42 12.66
N ALA A 84 1.23 -21.75 12.60
CA ALA A 84 0.62 -22.74 13.46
C ALA A 84 1.68 -23.58 14.18
N LEU A 85 1.50 -23.79 15.49
CA LEU A 85 2.37 -24.62 16.31
C LEU A 85 1.90 -26.08 16.25
N ASN A 86 2.84 -27.03 16.06
CA ASN A 86 2.53 -28.44 16.07
C ASN A 86 2.18 -28.91 17.48
N PRO A 87 0.96 -29.44 17.73
CA PRO A 87 0.51 -29.83 19.07
C PRO A 87 1.27 -31.02 19.67
N THR A 88 2.01 -31.79 18.88
CA THR A 88 2.76 -32.96 19.37
C THR A 88 4.02 -32.59 20.11
N ARG A 89 4.33 -31.31 20.27
CA ARG A 89 5.52 -30.79 20.99
C ARG A 89 6.86 -31.32 20.45
N ASN A 90 6.94 -31.54 19.16
CA ASN A 90 8.17 -31.99 18.49
C ASN A 90 9.06 -30.81 18.05
N HIS A 91 8.85 -29.61 18.59
CA HIS A 91 9.56 -28.38 18.27
C HIS A 91 9.46 -27.99 16.78
N THR A 92 8.33 -28.31 16.12
CA THR A 92 8.06 -27.85 14.77
C THR A 92 6.86 -26.91 14.72
N ALA A 93 6.89 -25.97 13.80
CA ALA A 93 5.78 -25.11 13.44
C ALA A 93 5.69 -25.00 11.92
N ALA A 94 4.50 -24.64 11.46
CA ALA A 94 4.20 -24.39 10.05
C ALA A 94 3.88 -22.91 9.85
N VAL A 95 4.38 -22.32 8.77
CA VAL A 95 3.98 -20.98 8.32
C VAL A 95 3.34 -21.06 6.96
N LEU A 96 2.16 -20.45 6.85
CA LEU A 96 1.45 -20.25 5.58
C LEU A 96 2.08 -19.08 4.84
N GLN A 97 2.28 -19.23 3.55
CA GLN A 97 2.91 -18.22 2.71
C GLN A 97 2.02 -17.90 1.50
N MET A 98 1.97 -16.64 1.16
CA MET A 98 1.49 -16.12 -0.12
C MET A 98 2.69 -15.74 -0.98
N GLY A 99 2.59 -15.85 -2.31
CA GLY A 99 3.71 -15.64 -3.23
C GLY A 99 4.22 -16.95 -3.86
N ALA A 100 4.87 -16.87 -5.03
CA ALA A 100 5.31 -18.03 -5.80
C ALA A 100 6.56 -18.69 -5.21
N PRO A 101 6.64 -20.02 -5.15
CA PRO A 101 5.67 -21.07 -5.49
C PRO A 101 5.21 -21.90 -4.29
N GLN A 102 5.08 -21.36 -3.05
CA GLN A 102 5.07 -22.20 -1.86
C GLN A 102 3.95 -21.80 -0.89
N ALA A 103 3.11 -22.77 -0.55
CA ALA A 103 2.01 -22.53 0.37
C ALA A 103 2.39 -22.71 1.85
N VAL A 104 3.32 -23.62 2.21
CA VAL A 104 3.64 -23.92 3.62
C VAL A 104 5.14 -24.24 3.82
N THR A 105 5.75 -23.59 4.82
CA THR A 105 7.11 -23.94 5.28
C THR A 105 7.10 -24.48 6.70
N ILE A 106 7.76 -25.63 6.93
CA ILE A 106 7.96 -26.22 8.25
C ILE A 106 9.34 -25.81 8.78
N PHE A 107 9.39 -25.33 10.01
CA PHE A 107 10.63 -24.93 10.65
C PHE A 107 10.73 -25.45 12.09
N ASN A 108 11.94 -25.48 12.62
CA ASN A 108 12.20 -25.87 14.01
C ASN A 108 12.11 -24.65 14.93
N THR A 109 11.26 -24.70 15.95
CA THR A 109 10.95 -23.56 16.85
C THR A 109 12.08 -23.21 17.81
N GLN A 110 13.06 -24.11 18.02
CA GLN A 110 14.20 -23.87 18.89
C GLN A 110 15.42 -23.33 18.14
N THR A 111 15.63 -23.79 16.90
CA THR A 111 16.84 -23.47 16.12
C THR A 111 16.60 -22.49 14.99
N GLY A 112 15.35 -22.28 14.57
CA GLY A 112 14.99 -21.50 13.39
C GLY A 112 15.30 -22.19 12.05
N ALA A 113 15.75 -23.44 12.07
CA ALA A 113 16.08 -24.14 10.84
C ALA A 113 14.82 -24.48 10.03
N VAL A 114 14.79 -24.09 8.76
CA VAL A 114 13.79 -24.57 7.83
C VAL A 114 14.02 -26.07 7.56
N LEU A 115 12.98 -26.87 7.80
CA LEU A 115 13.02 -28.33 7.69
C LEU A 115 12.41 -28.81 6.38
N GLN A 116 11.37 -28.14 5.91
CA GLN A 116 10.66 -28.48 4.68
C GLN A 116 9.99 -27.23 4.12
N THR A 117 10.04 -27.11 2.82
CA THR A 117 9.17 -26.22 2.07
C THR A 117 8.21 -27.09 1.27
N TYR A 118 6.94 -27.08 1.70
CA TYR A 118 5.90 -27.91 1.14
C TYR A 118 5.23 -27.23 -0.02
N LYS A 119 5.30 -27.85 -1.20
CA LYS A 119 4.60 -27.41 -2.39
C LYS A 119 3.26 -28.12 -2.47
N THR A 120 2.21 -27.34 -2.75
CA THR A 120 0.89 -27.91 -2.93
C THR A 120 0.74 -28.66 -4.26
N LEU A 121 -0.25 -29.57 -4.30
CA LEU A 121 -0.48 -30.41 -5.47
C LEU A 121 -0.89 -29.61 -6.70
N GLY A 122 -0.05 -29.59 -7.71
CA GLY A 122 -0.39 -29.44 -9.12
C GLY A 122 -1.02 -28.13 -9.59
N THR A 123 -1.12 -27.12 -8.74
CA THR A 123 -1.59 -25.78 -9.08
C THR A 123 -0.54 -24.75 -8.68
N ASP A 124 -0.50 -23.63 -9.37
CA ASP A 124 0.31 -22.47 -8.98
C ASP A 124 -0.36 -21.69 -7.82
N ALA A 125 -1.19 -22.34 -7.01
CA ALA A 125 -1.95 -21.74 -5.93
C ALA A 125 -1.05 -21.38 -4.75
N HIS A 126 -1.19 -20.14 -4.29
CA HIS A 126 -0.52 -19.60 -3.11
C HIS A 126 -1.29 -19.95 -1.82
N GLY A 127 -0.71 -19.66 -0.65
CA GLY A 127 -1.45 -19.61 0.59
C GLY A 127 -2.33 -18.37 0.63
N SER A 128 -3.50 -18.46 1.28
CA SER A 128 -4.34 -17.30 1.56
C SER A 128 -3.74 -16.40 2.64
N SER A 129 -4.28 -15.21 2.83
CA SER A 129 -3.82 -14.26 3.84
C SER A 129 -4.01 -14.72 5.29
N ASN A 130 -4.79 -15.77 5.52
CA ASN A 130 -4.99 -16.43 6.81
C ASN A 130 -5.39 -17.90 6.62
N GLY A 131 -5.41 -18.69 7.71
CA GLY A 131 -5.98 -20.04 7.72
C GLY A 131 -4.95 -21.15 7.65
N ILE A 132 -4.32 -21.46 8.79
CA ILE A 132 -3.46 -22.62 8.97
C ILE A 132 -3.68 -23.22 10.37
N VAL A 133 -3.93 -24.54 10.46
CA VAL A 133 -4.19 -25.21 11.74
C VAL A 133 -3.83 -26.69 11.68
N TYR A 134 -3.21 -27.20 12.74
CA TYR A 134 -3.05 -28.63 12.95
C TYR A 134 -4.34 -29.25 13.53
N THR A 135 -4.62 -30.50 13.16
CA THR A 135 -5.58 -31.30 13.94
C THR A 135 -5.10 -31.47 15.38
N PRO A 136 -5.99 -31.63 16.38
CA PRO A 136 -5.60 -31.73 17.79
C PRO A 136 -4.64 -32.88 18.11
N ASP A 137 -4.68 -33.94 17.33
CA ASP A 137 -3.77 -35.09 17.42
C ASP A 137 -2.43 -34.89 16.70
N GLY A 138 -2.29 -33.76 15.95
CA GLY A 138 -1.12 -33.43 15.18
C GLY A 138 -0.85 -34.33 13.96
N THR A 139 -1.83 -35.10 13.51
CA THR A 139 -1.65 -36.01 12.38
C THR A 139 -1.89 -35.38 11.02
N HIS A 140 -2.58 -34.24 11.00
CA HIS A 140 -2.84 -33.49 9.77
C HIS A 140 -2.62 -31.99 10.00
N LEU A 141 -2.28 -31.29 8.93
CA LEU A 141 -2.25 -29.83 8.84
C LEU A 141 -3.23 -29.40 7.76
N LEU A 142 -4.12 -28.48 8.10
CA LEU A 142 -5.04 -27.84 7.17
C LEU A 142 -4.55 -26.43 6.89
N PHE A 143 -4.69 -25.97 5.65
CA PHE A 143 -4.31 -24.62 5.24
C PHE A 143 -5.17 -24.13 4.07
N SER A 144 -5.52 -22.86 4.11
CA SER A 144 -6.29 -22.20 3.06
C SER A 144 -5.40 -21.82 1.88
N GLN A 145 -5.96 -21.86 0.67
CA GLN A 145 -5.31 -21.47 -0.56
C GLN A 145 -6.17 -20.48 -1.34
N ASP A 146 -5.54 -19.50 -1.94
CA ASP A 146 -6.19 -18.40 -2.67
C ASP A 146 -7.10 -18.86 -3.82
N SER A 147 -6.82 -19.99 -4.41
CA SER A 147 -7.50 -20.57 -5.58
C SER A 147 -8.76 -21.38 -5.24
N SER A 148 -9.49 -21.06 -4.17
CA SER A 148 -10.69 -21.76 -3.72
C SER A 148 -10.46 -23.20 -3.24
N TYR A 149 -9.37 -23.43 -2.53
CA TYR A 149 -9.06 -24.74 -1.98
C TYR A 149 -8.66 -24.69 -0.51
N VAL A 150 -8.88 -25.79 0.17
CA VAL A 150 -8.29 -26.11 1.48
C VAL A 150 -7.37 -27.32 1.31
N GLY A 151 -6.08 -27.10 1.52
CA GLY A 151 -5.11 -28.20 1.55
C GLY A 151 -5.18 -28.94 2.88
N ILE A 152 -5.07 -30.28 2.84
CA ILE A 152 -4.95 -31.13 4.01
C ILE A 152 -3.71 -31.99 3.79
N ALA A 153 -2.67 -31.80 4.60
CA ALA A 153 -1.45 -32.57 4.53
C ALA A 153 -1.34 -33.53 5.71
N SER A 154 -0.87 -34.74 5.47
CA SER A 154 -0.50 -35.68 6.52
C SER A 154 0.80 -35.26 7.19
N VAL A 155 0.88 -35.34 8.50
CA VAL A 155 2.03 -34.94 9.32
C VAL A 155 2.68 -36.21 9.91
N ASN A 156 3.94 -36.43 9.58
CA ASN A 156 4.70 -37.53 10.16
C ASN A 156 5.23 -37.21 11.58
N PRO A 157 5.75 -38.18 12.36
CA PRO A 157 6.26 -37.94 13.71
C PRO A 157 7.42 -36.92 13.80
N ALA A 158 8.11 -36.63 12.68
CA ALA A 158 9.12 -35.60 12.63
C ALA A 158 8.56 -34.21 12.27
N GLY A 159 7.25 -34.09 12.10
CA GLY A 159 6.55 -32.85 11.74
C GLY A 159 6.54 -32.54 10.25
N MET A 160 7.06 -33.43 9.39
CA MET A 160 7.09 -33.18 7.94
C MET A 160 5.78 -33.53 7.28
N LEU A 161 5.44 -32.76 6.26
CA LEU A 161 4.20 -32.87 5.50
C LEU A 161 4.33 -33.80 4.31
N SER A 162 3.24 -34.46 4.00
CA SER A 162 3.00 -35.17 2.74
C SER A 162 1.54 -35.01 2.33
N ASP A 163 1.28 -35.14 1.02
CA ASP A 163 -0.07 -34.93 0.47
C ASP A 163 -1.08 -35.90 1.05
N TYR A 164 -2.27 -35.35 1.33
CA TYR A 164 -3.41 -36.16 1.76
C TYR A 164 -4.66 -35.83 0.93
N ALA A 165 -5.10 -34.57 0.98
CA ALA A 165 -6.30 -34.14 0.26
C ALA A 165 -6.21 -32.64 -0.14
N HIS A 166 -6.97 -32.33 -1.19
CA HIS A 166 -7.15 -30.97 -1.68
C HIS A 166 -8.65 -30.75 -1.86
N VAL A 167 -9.28 -30.02 -0.94
CA VAL A 167 -10.74 -29.84 -0.90
C VAL A 167 -11.11 -28.58 -1.64
N SER A 168 -11.89 -28.72 -2.71
CA SER A 168 -12.45 -27.56 -3.43
C SER A 168 -13.56 -26.92 -2.60
N VAL A 169 -13.49 -25.62 -2.45
CA VAL A 169 -14.47 -24.73 -1.79
C VAL A 169 -14.79 -23.58 -2.75
N PRO A 170 -15.53 -23.85 -3.83
CA PRO A 170 -15.69 -22.91 -4.92
C PRO A 170 -16.46 -21.66 -4.49
N MET A 171 -16.28 -20.58 -5.23
CA MET A 171 -17.15 -19.42 -5.09
C MET A 171 -18.59 -19.83 -5.48
N ASP A 172 -19.54 -19.68 -4.56
CA ASP A 172 -20.95 -19.89 -4.89
C ASP A 172 -21.50 -18.64 -5.58
N VAL A 173 -21.68 -18.75 -6.89
CA VAL A 173 -22.24 -17.67 -7.75
C VAL A 173 -23.62 -17.20 -7.27
N ASN A 174 -24.31 -18.01 -6.47
CA ASN A 174 -25.60 -17.66 -5.89
C ASN A 174 -25.49 -16.98 -4.51
N SER A 175 -24.36 -17.09 -3.83
CA SER A 175 -24.16 -16.49 -2.51
C SER A 175 -23.76 -15.02 -2.59
N THR A 176 -23.04 -14.63 -3.62
CA THR A 176 -22.76 -13.22 -3.93
C THR A 176 -23.98 -12.54 -4.57
N GLY A 177 -25.09 -12.67 -3.98
CA GLY A 177 -26.44 -12.30 -4.35
C GLY A 177 -26.53 -11.39 -5.57
N VAL A 178 -27.40 -11.74 -6.48
CA VAL A 178 -27.99 -10.76 -7.38
C VAL A 178 -28.32 -9.53 -6.54
N LEU A 179 -27.60 -8.41 -6.73
CA LEU A 179 -27.87 -7.12 -6.08
C LEU A 179 -29.26 -6.67 -6.59
N THR A 180 -30.31 -7.21 -5.97
CA THR A 180 -31.69 -7.03 -6.43
C THR A 180 -32.22 -5.64 -6.19
N ASN A 181 -31.52 -4.82 -5.39
CA ASN A 181 -31.86 -3.43 -5.11
C ASN A 181 -30.57 -2.67 -4.80
N VAL A 182 -29.84 -2.30 -5.81
CA VAL A 182 -28.89 -1.19 -5.66
C VAL A 182 -29.73 0.04 -5.36
N THR A 183 -29.82 0.43 -4.09
CA THR A 183 -30.38 1.70 -3.72
C THR A 183 -29.50 2.74 -4.37
N CYS A 184 -30.06 3.53 -5.30
CA CYS A 184 -29.32 4.65 -5.87
C CYS A 184 -28.61 5.37 -4.76
N PHE A 185 -27.34 5.66 -4.95
CA PHE A 185 -26.63 6.53 -4.02
C PHE A 185 -27.49 7.80 -3.89
N PRO A 186 -27.80 8.28 -2.68
CA PRO A 186 -28.70 9.42 -2.49
C PRO A 186 -28.24 10.71 -3.19
N TRP A 187 -27.04 10.75 -3.72
CA TRP A 187 -26.51 11.85 -4.55
C TRP A 187 -26.72 11.70 -6.05
N SER A 188 -27.20 10.57 -6.56
CA SER A 188 -27.53 10.43 -8.00
C SER A 188 -28.68 11.37 -8.45
N GLN A 189 -29.35 12.01 -7.50
CA GLN A 189 -30.38 13.01 -7.75
C GLN A 189 -29.91 14.47 -7.63
N ASP A 190 -28.68 14.70 -7.14
CA ASP A 190 -28.14 16.06 -7.13
C ASP A 190 -27.55 16.36 -8.50
N THR A 191 -28.12 17.33 -9.14
CA THR A 191 -27.62 17.90 -10.39
C THR A 191 -26.14 18.22 -10.24
N PHE A 192 -25.33 17.59 -11.07
CA PHE A 192 -23.88 17.74 -11.08
C PHE A 192 -23.45 19.20 -11.02
N ALA A 193 -22.85 19.61 -9.91
CA ALA A 193 -22.24 20.91 -9.79
C ALA A 193 -20.93 20.92 -10.59
N GLY A 194 -21.03 21.19 -11.89
CA GLY A 194 -19.87 21.26 -12.79
C GLY A 194 -20.15 20.82 -14.22
N SER A 195 -21.31 20.26 -14.51
CA SER A 195 -21.68 19.98 -15.90
C SER A 195 -21.67 21.26 -16.70
N PRO A 196 -21.04 21.30 -17.89
CA PRO A 196 -21.13 22.46 -18.75
C PRO A 196 -22.58 22.83 -19.04
N PRO A 197 -22.95 24.11 -19.10
CA PRO A 197 -24.30 24.53 -19.41
C PRO A 197 -24.74 23.95 -20.77
N GLY A 198 -25.72 23.06 -20.75
CA GLY A 198 -26.26 22.45 -21.97
C GLY A 198 -26.15 20.94 -22.09
N THR A 199 -25.46 20.26 -21.17
CA THR A 199 -25.46 18.78 -21.10
C THR A 199 -26.80 18.28 -20.55
N THR A 200 -27.74 18.02 -21.44
CA THR A 200 -28.96 17.25 -21.15
C THR A 200 -28.70 15.77 -21.41
N GLY A 201 -28.00 15.14 -20.50
CA GLY A 201 -27.75 13.71 -20.61
C GLY A 201 -26.90 13.31 -19.42
N SER A 202 -27.53 13.19 -18.24
CA SER A 202 -26.93 12.46 -17.14
C SER A 202 -26.80 11.01 -17.60
N ILE A 203 -25.58 10.49 -17.64
CA ILE A 203 -25.38 9.04 -17.59
C ILE A 203 -25.61 8.69 -16.12
N GLU A 204 -26.87 8.67 -15.71
CA GLU A 204 -27.27 8.07 -14.44
C GLU A 204 -27.10 6.55 -14.62
N ILE A 205 -26.37 5.90 -13.71
CA ILE A 205 -26.61 4.47 -13.49
C ILE A 205 -28.05 4.42 -12.97
N PRO A 206 -29.04 3.93 -13.77
CA PRO A 206 -30.44 4.04 -13.38
C PRO A 206 -30.64 3.30 -12.06
N CYS A 207 -31.21 3.96 -11.08
CA CYS A 207 -31.69 3.32 -9.87
C CYS A 207 -32.55 2.09 -10.22
N GLY A 208 -32.24 0.94 -9.65
CA GLY A 208 -32.98 -0.29 -9.85
C GLY A 208 -32.46 -1.17 -11.01
N GLN A 209 -31.30 -0.89 -11.59
CA GLN A 209 -30.65 -1.91 -12.43
C GLN A 209 -30.03 -2.98 -11.54
N THR A 210 -30.33 -4.23 -11.89
CA THR A 210 -29.66 -5.40 -11.35
C THR A 210 -28.27 -5.44 -11.96
N VAL A 211 -27.24 -5.07 -11.21
CA VAL A 211 -25.87 -5.37 -11.62
C VAL A 211 -25.66 -6.85 -11.30
N SER A 212 -25.67 -7.70 -12.31
CA SER A 212 -25.22 -9.07 -12.15
C SER A 212 -23.71 -9.02 -12.06
N ILE A 213 -23.16 -9.24 -10.89
CA ILE A 213 -21.77 -9.61 -10.75
C ILE A 213 -21.69 -11.03 -11.29
N VAL A 214 -21.40 -11.14 -12.56
CA VAL A 214 -21.10 -12.41 -13.18
C VAL A 214 -19.68 -12.73 -12.75
N SER A 215 -19.50 -13.71 -11.89
CA SER A 215 -18.20 -14.36 -11.76
C SER A 215 -17.79 -14.76 -13.18
N ASP A 216 -16.75 -14.15 -13.70
CA ASP A 216 -16.17 -14.49 -15.01
C ASP A 216 -15.39 -15.82 -14.93
N GLY A 217 -15.45 -16.50 -13.77
CA GLY A 217 -14.71 -17.72 -13.48
C GLY A 217 -13.27 -17.48 -13.03
N THR A 218 -12.84 -16.23 -12.88
CA THR A 218 -11.51 -15.87 -12.34
C THR A 218 -11.56 -15.62 -10.84
N LYS A 219 -12.72 -15.23 -10.28
CA LYS A 219 -12.88 -14.96 -8.84
C LYS A 219 -12.91 -16.24 -8.03
N THR A 220 -12.22 -16.20 -6.89
CA THR A 220 -12.14 -17.32 -5.93
C THR A 220 -13.06 -17.08 -4.75
N SER A 221 -13.38 -18.16 -3.99
CA SER A 221 -14.11 -18.04 -2.71
C SER A 221 -13.25 -17.39 -1.63
N TYR A 222 -11.95 -17.32 -1.86
CA TYR A 222 -10.93 -16.79 -0.94
C TYR A 222 -11.09 -17.36 0.47
N PRO A 223 -10.83 -18.67 0.67
CA PRO A 223 -10.91 -19.26 1.99
C PRO A 223 -9.84 -18.68 2.91
N LEU A 224 -10.22 -18.31 4.13
CA LEU A 224 -9.36 -17.73 5.15
C LEU A 224 -9.31 -18.61 6.41
N GLY A 225 -9.66 -18.09 7.57
CA GLY A 225 -9.54 -18.75 8.85
C GLY A 225 -10.14 -20.15 8.93
N ILE A 226 -9.41 -21.09 9.53
CA ILE A 226 -9.81 -22.47 9.74
C ILE A 226 -9.80 -22.80 11.23
N ALA A 227 -10.85 -23.45 11.73
CA ALA A 227 -10.88 -24.06 13.05
C ALA A 227 -11.24 -25.55 12.95
N VAL A 228 -10.56 -26.40 13.75
CA VAL A 228 -10.85 -27.83 13.80
C VAL A 228 -11.51 -28.17 15.14
N SER A 229 -12.58 -29.01 15.10
CA SER A 229 -13.26 -29.50 16.31
C SER A 229 -12.28 -30.22 17.25
N ALA A 230 -12.53 -30.19 18.55
CA ALA A 230 -11.66 -30.78 19.56
C ALA A 230 -11.46 -32.30 19.38
N ASP A 231 -12.41 -33.00 18.76
CA ASP A 231 -12.31 -34.43 18.41
C ASP A 231 -11.60 -34.70 17.07
N GLY A 232 -11.13 -33.65 16.38
CA GLY A 232 -10.40 -33.72 15.12
C GLY A 232 -11.20 -34.15 13.91
N LYS A 233 -12.55 -34.17 13.98
CA LYS A 233 -13.39 -34.74 12.93
C LYS A 233 -13.98 -33.78 11.95
N THR A 234 -14.09 -32.52 12.32
CA THR A 234 -14.72 -31.48 11.48
C THR A 234 -13.83 -30.24 11.44
N ALA A 235 -13.57 -29.74 10.25
CA ALA A 235 -13.01 -28.42 10.05
C ALA A 235 -14.11 -27.43 9.67
N TYR A 236 -14.00 -26.21 10.16
CA TYR A 236 -14.84 -25.07 9.81
C TYR A 236 -13.97 -24.05 9.12
N VAL A 237 -14.39 -23.57 7.95
CA VAL A 237 -13.60 -22.67 7.09
C VAL A 237 -14.44 -21.46 6.72
N VAL A 238 -13.92 -20.28 6.90
CA VAL A 238 -14.56 -19.07 6.39
C VAL A 238 -14.22 -18.90 4.92
N LEU A 239 -15.22 -18.53 4.12
CA LEU A 239 -15.09 -18.20 2.70
C LEU A 239 -15.38 -16.70 2.57
N ASP A 240 -14.33 -15.92 2.42
CA ASP A 240 -14.38 -14.46 2.49
C ASP A 240 -15.27 -13.87 1.39
N ASN A 241 -15.03 -14.26 0.12
CA ASN A 241 -15.79 -13.77 -1.01
C ASN A 241 -17.22 -14.34 -1.11
N ASN A 242 -17.51 -15.47 -0.43
CA ASN A 242 -18.86 -16.03 -0.34
C ASN A 242 -19.66 -15.40 0.83
N ASP A 243 -18.99 -14.71 1.75
CA ASP A 243 -19.58 -14.25 3.02
C ASP A 243 -20.16 -15.41 3.86
N THR A 244 -19.52 -16.57 3.86
CA THR A 244 -20.05 -17.78 4.46
C THR A 244 -19.07 -18.50 5.39
N LEU A 245 -19.59 -19.38 6.20
CA LEU A 245 -18.86 -20.42 6.91
C LEU A 245 -19.25 -21.77 6.35
N THR A 246 -18.26 -22.57 5.91
CA THR A 246 -18.47 -23.95 5.49
C THR A 246 -17.88 -24.95 6.49
N LYS A 247 -18.16 -26.24 6.34
CA LYS A 247 -17.57 -27.32 7.14
C LYS A 247 -17.10 -28.48 6.26
N ILE A 248 -16.02 -29.11 6.70
CA ILE A 248 -15.41 -30.27 6.01
C ILE A 248 -15.39 -31.46 6.99
N ASP A 249 -15.91 -32.61 6.56
CA ASP A 249 -15.83 -33.87 7.32
C ASP A 249 -14.44 -34.50 7.11
N LEU A 250 -13.60 -34.43 8.13
CA LEU A 250 -12.26 -35.03 8.14
C LEU A 250 -12.23 -36.55 8.35
N THR A 251 -13.36 -37.17 8.67
CA THR A 251 -13.45 -38.64 8.83
C THR A 251 -13.71 -39.35 7.48
N ALA A 252 -14.08 -38.58 6.47
CA ALA A 252 -14.32 -39.13 5.14
C ALA A 252 -13.00 -39.59 4.50
N ALA A 253 -13.01 -40.70 3.79
CA ALA A 253 -11.86 -41.23 3.05
C ALA A 253 -11.34 -40.23 1.98
N THR A 254 -12.23 -39.39 1.48
CA THR A 254 -11.96 -38.23 0.62
C THR A 254 -12.77 -37.08 1.19
N PRO A 255 -12.15 -36.18 1.95
CA PRO A 255 -12.85 -35.01 2.47
C PRO A 255 -13.39 -34.16 1.34
N VAL A 256 -14.62 -33.65 1.51
CA VAL A 256 -15.32 -32.76 0.59
C VAL A 256 -15.97 -31.63 1.39
N GLU A 257 -16.24 -30.55 0.71
CA GLU A 257 -17.01 -29.46 1.29
C GLU A 257 -18.41 -29.92 1.67
N GLY A 258 -18.90 -29.48 2.83
CA GLY A 258 -20.25 -29.64 3.33
C GLY A 258 -21.12 -28.41 3.03
N PRO A 259 -22.24 -28.26 3.77
CA PRO A 259 -23.10 -27.10 3.59
C PRO A 259 -22.44 -25.82 4.08
N GLU A 260 -22.72 -24.72 3.37
CA GLU A 260 -22.38 -23.36 3.76
C GLU A 260 -23.52 -22.67 4.52
N ILE A 261 -23.19 -21.77 5.41
CA ILE A 261 -24.16 -20.86 6.04
C ILE A 261 -23.68 -19.41 5.90
N ARG A 262 -24.60 -18.50 5.57
CA ARG A 262 -24.33 -17.07 5.51
C ARG A 262 -24.01 -16.52 6.90
N VAL A 263 -22.89 -15.80 7.03
CA VAL A 263 -22.45 -15.09 8.24
C VAL A 263 -22.55 -13.56 8.02
N GLY A 264 -21.76 -12.75 8.69
CA GLY A 264 -21.66 -11.31 8.37
C GLY A 264 -20.90 -11.10 7.06
N ASN A 265 -20.61 -9.83 6.74
CA ASN A 265 -19.89 -9.45 5.55
C ASN A 265 -18.38 -9.58 5.76
N VAL A 266 -17.70 -10.15 4.79
CA VAL A 266 -16.24 -10.30 4.77
C VAL A 266 -15.72 -11.07 6.00
N PRO A 267 -16.05 -12.37 6.11
CA PRO A 267 -15.60 -13.17 7.25
C PRO A 267 -14.10 -13.49 7.14
N HIS A 268 -13.35 -13.21 8.23
CA HIS A 268 -11.89 -13.35 8.25
C HIS A 268 -11.42 -14.56 9.06
N SER A 269 -11.91 -14.74 10.27
CA SER A 269 -11.44 -15.80 11.19
C SER A 269 -12.61 -16.54 11.84
N VAL A 270 -12.34 -17.77 12.26
CA VAL A 270 -13.28 -18.59 13.04
C VAL A 270 -12.57 -19.23 14.22
N VAL A 271 -13.20 -19.21 15.40
CA VAL A 271 -12.74 -19.92 16.59
C VAL A 271 -13.90 -20.70 17.22
N ILE A 272 -13.60 -21.85 17.83
CA ILE A 272 -14.58 -22.70 18.49
C ILE A 272 -14.49 -22.48 20.00
N SER A 273 -15.65 -22.37 20.67
CA SER A 273 -15.71 -22.26 22.13
C SER A 273 -15.04 -23.48 22.81
N PRO A 274 -14.47 -23.30 24.01
CA PRO A 274 -13.79 -24.41 24.73
C PRO A 274 -14.65 -25.64 24.97
N ASP A 275 -15.97 -25.49 25.04
CA ASP A 275 -16.92 -26.59 25.17
C ASP A 275 -17.31 -27.25 23.83
N GLY A 276 -16.85 -26.71 22.73
CA GLY A 276 -17.11 -27.25 21.39
C GLY A 276 -18.52 -26.99 20.85
N SER A 277 -19.35 -26.19 21.52
CA SER A 277 -20.76 -25.99 21.14
C SER A 277 -20.99 -24.85 20.16
N THR A 278 -20.14 -23.84 20.19
CA THR A 278 -20.33 -22.56 19.49
C THR A 278 -19.10 -22.20 18.69
N ALA A 279 -19.29 -21.70 17.47
CA ALA A 279 -18.24 -21.01 16.75
C ALA A 279 -18.52 -19.48 16.69
N TYR A 280 -17.44 -18.72 16.76
CA TYR A 280 -17.45 -17.27 16.56
C TYR A 280 -16.69 -16.97 15.27
N VAL A 281 -17.33 -16.20 14.38
CA VAL A 281 -16.74 -15.78 13.10
C VAL A 281 -16.60 -14.25 13.10
N SER A 282 -15.39 -13.75 12.93
CA SER A 282 -15.16 -12.31 12.76
C SER A 282 -15.51 -11.89 11.34
N ASN A 283 -16.25 -10.79 11.19
CA ASN A 283 -16.68 -10.26 9.91
C ASN A 283 -16.13 -8.82 9.79
N GLU A 284 -15.14 -8.62 8.91
CA GLU A 284 -14.44 -7.33 8.81
C GLU A 284 -15.35 -6.19 8.41
N ALA A 285 -16.21 -6.40 7.42
CA ALA A 285 -17.21 -5.41 7.02
C ALA A 285 -18.50 -5.48 7.84
N GLY A 286 -18.53 -6.30 8.88
CA GLY A 286 -19.54 -6.35 9.91
C GLY A 286 -20.85 -6.99 9.48
N ARG A 287 -21.98 -6.31 9.81
CA ARG A 287 -23.31 -6.83 9.54
C ARG A 287 -23.71 -6.66 8.08
N ILE A 288 -24.64 -7.49 7.65
CA ILE A 288 -25.26 -7.34 6.34
C ILE A 288 -25.90 -5.93 6.25
N ALA A 289 -25.61 -5.22 5.15
CA ALA A 289 -26.19 -3.91 4.89
C ALA A 289 -27.68 -4.00 4.55
N THR A 290 -28.45 -2.99 4.93
CA THR A 290 -29.89 -2.88 4.65
C THR A 290 -30.17 -1.66 3.77
N GLU A 291 -31.34 -1.58 3.17
CA GLU A 291 -31.76 -0.44 2.36
C GLU A 291 -31.71 0.93 3.07
N SER A 292 -31.74 0.93 4.41
CA SER A 292 -31.64 2.16 5.19
C SER A 292 -30.22 2.64 5.45
N ASP A 293 -29.22 1.77 5.18
CA ASP A 293 -27.82 2.09 5.39
C ASP A 293 -27.24 2.89 4.22
N PHE A 294 -26.28 3.74 4.52
CA PHE A 294 -25.37 4.17 3.49
C PHE A 294 -24.45 2.98 3.15
N GLN A 295 -24.34 2.65 1.88
CA GLN A 295 -23.65 1.46 1.43
C GLN A 295 -22.41 1.85 0.61
N GLY A 296 -21.30 1.18 0.88
CA GLY A 296 -20.18 0.98 -0.02
C GLY A 296 -20.21 -0.44 -0.55
N TYR A 297 -19.18 -0.82 -1.28
CA TYR A 297 -19.02 -2.16 -1.84
C TYR A 297 -17.64 -2.70 -1.52
N SER A 298 -17.52 -4.02 -1.52
CA SER A 298 -16.26 -4.74 -1.58
C SER A 298 -16.52 -6.06 -2.29
N ASN A 299 -15.85 -6.30 -3.39
CA ASN A 299 -16.08 -7.44 -4.29
C ASN A 299 -17.58 -7.65 -4.62
N GLY A 300 -18.31 -6.55 -4.81
CA GLY A 300 -19.75 -6.57 -5.07
C GLY A 300 -20.64 -6.87 -3.85
N THR A 301 -20.09 -7.19 -2.70
CA THR A 301 -20.86 -7.29 -1.45
C THR A 301 -21.23 -5.90 -0.95
N PRO A 302 -22.53 -5.55 -0.77
CA PRO A 302 -22.91 -4.29 -0.14
C PRO A 302 -22.50 -4.29 1.33
N VAL A 303 -21.71 -3.29 1.72
CA VAL A 303 -21.24 -3.11 3.09
C VAL A 303 -21.79 -1.80 3.67
N VAL A 304 -21.94 -1.76 4.99
CA VAL A 304 -22.30 -0.49 5.66
C VAL A 304 -21.09 0.41 5.65
N ALA A 305 -21.20 1.58 5.04
CA ALA A 305 -20.10 2.51 4.85
C ALA A 305 -20.34 3.87 5.54
N SER A 306 -19.26 4.58 5.76
CA SER A 306 -19.27 5.96 6.26
C SER A 306 -19.72 6.92 5.16
N ARG A 307 -20.72 7.77 5.43
CA ARG A 307 -21.12 8.82 4.50
C ARG A 307 -20.03 9.87 4.25
N ARG A 308 -19.04 9.95 5.12
CA ARG A 308 -17.94 10.90 5.02
C ARG A 308 -16.82 10.33 4.15
N THR A 309 -16.31 9.16 4.49
CA THR A 309 -15.08 8.61 3.92
C THR A 309 -15.29 7.47 2.92
N GLY A 310 -16.49 6.90 2.85
CA GLY A 310 -16.73 5.67 2.08
C GLY A 310 -16.23 4.39 2.76
N ALA A 311 -15.40 4.50 3.78
CA ALA A 311 -14.85 3.35 4.50
C ALA A 311 -15.93 2.54 5.22
N THR A 312 -15.70 1.25 5.44
CA THR A 312 -16.58 0.38 6.23
C THR A 312 -16.83 0.95 7.62
N ALA A 313 -18.08 0.86 8.08
CA ALA A 313 -18.54 1.51 9.30
C ALA A 313 -19.06 0.56 10.38
N THR A 314 -19.00 -0.74 10.17
CA THR A 314 -19.41 -1.77 11.13
C THR A 314 -18.41 -2.92 11.19
N GLY A 315 -18.23 -3.49 12.39
CA GLY A 315 -17.53 -4.74 12.64
C GLY A 315 -18.40 -5.63 13.52
N THR A 316 -18.46 -6.93 13.24
CA THR A 316 -19.27 -7.88 14.01
C THR A 316 -18.63 -9.25 14.16
N LEU A 317 -19.13 -10.01 15.15
CA LEU A 317 -18.97 -11.47 15.18
C LEU A 317 -20.30 -12.12 14.86
N SER A 318 -20.29 -13.16 14.05
CA SER A 318 -21.40 -14.10 13.94
C SER A 318 -21.25 -15.21 14.99
N VAL A 319 -22.34 -15.51 15.71
CA VAL A 319 -22.42 -16.60 16.71
C VAL A 319 -23.12 -17.79 16.06
N VAL A 320 -22.43 -18.90 15.96
CA VAL A 320 -22.90 -20.12 15.25
C VAL A 320 -23.06 -21.28 16.22
N ASP A 321 -24.27 -21.83 16.32
CA ASP A 321 -24.50 -23.12 17.01
C ASP A 321 -24.00 -24.26 16.12
N LEU A 322 -22.97 -24.97 16.59
CA LEU A 322 -22.32 -26.04 15.81
C LEU A 322 -23.15 -27.33 15.72
N SER A 323 -24.10 -27.53 16.63
CA SER A 323 -24.96 -28.71 16.61
C SER A 323 -26.03 -28.64 15.52
N THR A 324 -26.57 -27.43 15.27
CA THR A 324 -27.54 -27.15 14.21
C THR A 324 -26.91 -26.60 12.95
N PHE A 325 -25.68 -26.10 13.07
CA PHE A 325 -24.94 -25.38 12.04
C PHE A 325 -25.75 -24.18 11.51
N THR A 326 -26.17 -23.30 12.43
CA THR A 326 -26.93 -22.10 12.13
C THR A 326 -26.42 -20.88 12.91
N VAL A 327 -26.52 -19.70 12.30
CA VAL A 327 -26.22 -18.44 12.99
C VAL A 327 -27.33 -18.14 13.98
N THR A 328 -26.97 -17.98 15.25
CA THR A 328 -27.93 -17.72 16.35
C THR A 328 -27.89 -16.28 16.84
N GLY A 329 -26.86 -15.51 16.49
CA GLY A 329 -26.72 -14.12 16.88
C GLY A 329 -25.57 -13.41 16.21
N SER A 330 -25.50 -12.10 16.44
CA SER A 330 -24.41 -11.23 16.02
C SER A 330 -24.02 -10.29 17.15
N ILE A 331 -22.71 -10.09 17.33
CA ILE A 331 -22.12 -9.23 18.37
C ILE A 331 -21.40 -8.09 17.67
N THR A 332 -21.70 -6.84 18.03
CA THR A 332 -20.97 -5.66 17.52
C THR A 332 -19.59 -5.57 18.18
N THR A 333 -18.56 -5.25 17.39
CA THR A 333 -17.18 -5.07 17.82
C THR A 333 -16.63 -3.70 17.42
N GLY A 334 -15.30 -3.54 17.40
CA GLY A 334 -14.64 -2.48 16.66
C GLY A 334 -14.65 -2.76 15.14
N LEU A 335 -14.08 -1.85 14.36
CA LEU A 335 -14.01 -1.96 12.90
C LEU A 335 -12.92 -2.96 12.48
N HIS A 336 -13.19 -3.69 11.43
CA HIS A 336 -12.33 -4.75 10.90
C HIS A 336 -11.89 -5.73 12.00
N PRO A 337 -12.82 -6.49 12.60
CA PRO A 337 -12.47 -7.57 13.51
C PRO A 337 -11.81 -8.71 12.75
N THR A 338 -10.62 -9.11 13.20
CA THR A 338 -9.74 -10.08 12.56
C THR A 338 -9.47 -11.28 13.47
N GLY A 339 -8.24 -11.41 14.01
CA GLY A 339 -7.84 -12.52 14.86
C GLY A 339 -8.54 -12.52 16.22
N MET A 340 -8.80 -13.73 16.71
CA MET A 340 -9.54 -13.96 17.96
C MET A 340 -8.83 -14.99 18.83
N ALA A 341 -8.92 -14.83 20.16
CA ALA A 341 -8.40 -15.79 21.11
C ALA A 341 -9.26 -15.84 22.38
N PHE A 342 -9.52 -17.05 22.89
CA PHE A 342 -10.18 -17.22 24.19
C PHE A 342 -9.24 -16.92 25.35
N TRP A 343 -9.79 -16.32 26.40
CA TRP A 343 -9.23 -16.19 27.71
C TRP A 343 -10.33 -16.49 28.74
N HIS A 344 -10.32 -17.69 29.31
CA HIS A 344 -11.41 -18.22 30.12
C HIS A 344 -12.75 -18.24 29.37
N HIS A 345 -13.78 -17.54 29.89
CA HIS A 345 -15.08 -17.38 29.26
C HIS A 345 -15.20 -16.07 28.46
N LYS A 346 -14.10 -15.40 28.22
CA LYS A 346 -14.06 -14.19 27.40
C LYS A 346 -13.38 -14.50 26.08
N LEU A 347 -13.88 -13.86 25.03
CA LEU A 347 -13.25 -13.89 23.73
C LEU A 347 -12.65 -12.50 23.43
N LEU A 348 -11.37 -12.48 23.16
CA LEU A 348 -10.62 -11.30 22.74
C LEU A 348 -10.65 -11.22 21.22
N VAL A 349 -10.96 -10.05 20.66
CA VAL A 349 -11.07 -9.82 19.22
C VAL A 349 -10.24 -8.61 18.83
N ALA A 350 -9.28 -8.79 17.95
CA ALA A 350 -8.50 -7.69 17.40
C ALA A 350 -9.33 -6.92 16.37
N ASN A 351 -9.33 -5.59 16.44
CA ASN A 351 -10.06 -4.71 15.55
C ASN A 351 -9.07 -3.82 14.81
N ALA A 352 -8.68 -4.21 13.59
CA ALA A 352 -7.56 -3.62 12.86
C ALA A 352 -7.74 -2.12 12.55
N PHE A 353 -8.98 -1.67 12.29
CA PHE A 353 -9.27 -0.27 12.00
C PHE A 353 -9.76 0.54 13.22
N SER A 354 -9.82 -0.07 14.38
CA SER A 354 -10.18 0.63 15.63
C SER A 354 -9.03 0.70 16.64
N ASP A 355 -7.84 0.18 16.30
CA ASP A 355 -6.68 0.09 17.21
C ASP A 355 -7.09 -0.41 18.59
N SER A 356 -7.85 -1.49 18.65
CA SER A 356 -8.44 -1.97 19.91
C SER A 356 -8.63 -3.47 19.94
N ILE A 357 -8.83 -4.01 21.15
CA ILE A 357 -9.37 -5.34 21.37
C ILE A 357 -10.77 -5.21 21.91
N SER A 358 -11.76 -5.86 21.29
CA SER A 358 -13.07 -6.08 21.88
C SER A 358 -13.00 -7.28 22.83
N VAL A 359 -13.47 -7.11 24.06
CA VAL A 359 -13.57 -8.19 25.06
C VAL A 359 -15.04 -8.63 25.12
N ILE A 360 -15.29 -9.85 24.67
CA ILE A 360 -16.64 -10.40 24.55
C ILE A 360 -16.89 -11.35 25.72
N ASP A 361 -17.95 -11.12 26.48
CA ASP A 361 -18.49 -12.10 27.41
C ASP A 361 -19.27 -13.17 26.63
N THR A 362 -18.69 -14.37 26.53
CA THR A 362 -19.29 -15.48 25.75
C THR A 362 -20.47 -16.14 26.46
N THR A 363 -20.71 -15.84 27.74
CA THR A 363 -21.90 -16.33 28.45
C THR A 363 -23.14 -15.51 28.12
N GLN A 364 -22.98 -14.25 27.75
CA GLN A 364 -24.03 -13.32 27.37
C GLN A 364 -24.03 -12.96 25.87
N ASN A 365 -22.99 -13.34 25.17
CA ASN A 365 -22.77 -12.99 23.77
C ASN A 365 -22.82 -11.49 23.48
N GLN A 366 -22.08 -10.70 24.26
CA GLN A 366 -22.03 -9.25 24.10
C GLN A 366 -20.63 -8.68 24.45
N GLU A 367 -20.32 -7.54 23.84
CA GLU A 367 -19.11 -6.81 24.17
C GLU A 367 -19.20 -6.24 25.59
N GLU A 368 -18.29 -6.60 26.44
CA GLU A 368 -18.20 -6.10 27.82
C GLU A 368 -17.42 -4.78 27.88
N ARG A 369 -16.27 -4.74 27.18
CA ARG A 369 -15.41 -3.56 27.08
C ARG A 369 -14.49 -3.60 25.86
N LYS A 370 -13.83 -2.47 25.61
CA LYS A 370 -12.72 -2.36 24.67
C LYS A 370 -11.42 -2.05 25.41
N ILE A 371 -10.34 -2.69 24.97
CA ILE A 371 -8.98 -2.32 25.33
C ILE A 371 -8.42 -1.48 24.19
N ASN A 372 -8.08 -0.24 24.48
CA ASN A 372 -7.44 0.63 23.48
C ASN A 372 -5.98 0.22 23.33
N LEU A 373 -5.56 -0.05 22.12
CA LEU A 373 -4.18 -0.28 21.70
C LEU A 373 -3.59 0.94 21.00
N GLY A 374 -4.30 2.06 21.04
CA GLY A 374 -3.86 3.30 20.38
C GLY A 374 -2.40 3.58 20.65
N LEU A 375 -1.72 4.02 19.61
CA LEU A 375 -0.29 4.25 19.62
C LEU A 375 0.10 5.26 20.70
N PRO A 376 1.30 5.12 21.31
CA PRO A 376 1.73 5.98 22.41
C PRO A 376 2.12 7.40 21.99
N ILE A 377 1.65 7.83 20.84
CA ILE A 377 1.78 9.19 20.30
C ILE A 377 0.40 9.79 20.10
N GLY A 378 0.24 11.06 20.39
CA GLY A 378 -1.03 11.77 20.31
C GLY A 378 -1.18 12.56 19.00
N VAL A 379 -2.41 12.86 18.62
CA VAL A 379 -2.69 13.79 17.52
C VAL A 379 -2.76 15.22 18.06
N PRO A 380 -2.07 16.19 17.45
CA PRO A 380 -2.02 17.56 17.94
C PRO A 380 -3.39 18.23 18.02
N GLY A 381 -3.64 18.88 19.13
CA GLY A 381 -4.90 19.56 19.36
C GLY A 381 -6.11 18.63 19.55
N GLN A 382 -5.90 17.32 19.52
CA GLN A 382 -6.90 16.29 19.78
C GLN A 382 -6.50 15.47 21.00
N ASN A 383 -7.50 14.98 21.75
CA ASN A 383 -7.27 14.05 22.86
C ASN A 383 -7.33 12.60 22.37
N GLU A 384 -6.68 12.31 21.24
CA GLU A 384 -6.68 11.01 20.60
C GLU A 384 -5.26 10.52 20.37
N SER A 385 -5.08 9.21 20.41
CA SER A 385 -3.87 8.55 19.92
C SER A 385 -3.83 8.58 18.40
N ALA A 386 -2.64 8.58 17.82
CA ALA A 386 -2.50 8.41 16.39
C ALA A 386 -3.13 7.09 15.96
N TYR A 387 -3.78 7.12 14.81
CA TYR A 387 -4.38 5.95 14.19
C TYR A 387 -3.33 5.14 13.43
N GLY A 388 -3.55 3.84 13.30
CA GLY A 388 -2.84 2.99 12.35
C GLY A 388 -1.97 1.90 12.98
N ALA A 389 -2.23 1.46 14.22
CA ALA A 389 -1.50 0.32 14.80
C ALA A 389 -1.77 -0.99 14.04
N GLY A 390 -3.00 -1.21 13.58
CA GLY A 390 -3.39 -2.41 12.83
C GLY A 390 -3.33 -3.71 13.62
N PRO A 391 -4.00 -3.85 14.80
CA PRO A 391 -4.02 -5.10 15.55
C PRO A 391 -4.77 -6.19 14.76
N ASN A 392 -4.14 -7.35 14.53
CA ASN A 392 -4.68 -8.36 13.63
C ASN A 392 -4.68 -9.79 14.16
N SER A 393 -3.81 -10.14 15.11
CA SER A 393 -3.68 -11.50 15.64
C SER A 393 -3.39 -11.47 17.14
N ILE A 394 -3.95 -12.44 17.89
CA ILE A 394 -3.85 -12.50 19.36
C ILE A 394 -3.41 -13.89 19.80
N ALA A 395 -2.40 -13.95 20.64
CA ALA A 395 -2.03 -15.14 21.41
C ALA A 395 -2.19 -14.87 22.92
N VAL A 396 -2.69 -15.86 23.68
CA VAL A 396 -2.99 -15.71 25.11
C VAL A 396 -2.11 -16.62 25.96
N ASP A 397 -1.43 -16.06 26.93
CA ASP A 397 -0.84 -16.77 28.06
C ASP A 397 -1.84 -16.80 29.22
N GLU A 398 -2.67 -17.84 29.28
CA GLU A 398 -3.68 -18.00 30.31
C GLU A 398 -3.08 -18.03 31.71
N LYS A 399 -1.91 -18.65 31.87
CA LYS A 399 -1.24 -18.82 33.17
C LYS A 399 -0.83 -17.48 33.77
N ASN A 400 -0.30 -16.59 32.94
CA ASN A 400 0.18 -15.28 33.35
C ASN A 400 -0.86 -14.17 33.13
N SER A 401 -2.01 -14.49 32.51
CA SER A 401 -3.06 -13.53 32.14
C SER A 401 -2.52 -12.39 31.26
N ILE A 402 -1.79 -12.76 30.22
CA ILE A 402 -1.18 -11.84 29.24
C ILE A 402 -1.72 -12.18 27.85
N ALA A 403 -2.05 -11.15 27.08
CA ALA A 403 -2.24 -11.28 25.64
C ALA A 403 -1.07 -10.65 24.90
N TYR A 404 -0.68 -11.30 23.80
CA TYR A 404 0.28 -10.80 22.81
C TYR A 404 -0.50 -10.50 21.55
N VAL A 405 -0.39 -9.27 21.04
CA VAL A 405 -1.19 -8.78 19.91
C VAL A 405 -0.24 -8.27 18.83
N ALA A 406 -0.29 -8.88 17.66
CA ALA A 406 0.46 -8.39 16.52
C ALA A 406 -0.16 -7.06 16.03
N LEU A 407 0.70 -6.05 15.83
CA LEU A 407 0.36 -4.72 15.35
C LEU A 407 1.00 -4.55 13.97
N TYR A 408 0.24 -4.79 12.92
CA TYR A 408 0.72 -4.91 11.54
C TYR A 408 1.55 -3.70 11.09
N ASN A 409 0.99 -2.50 11.24
CA ASN A 409 1.62 -1.28 10.76
C ASN A 409 2.62 -0.64 11.76
N ALA A 410 2.75 -1.23 12.96
CA ALA A 410 3.70 -0.76 13.96
C ALA A 410 4.97 -1.63 14.05
N ASN A 411 5.06 -2.68 13.25
CA ASN A 411 6.17 -3.65 13.27
C ASN A 411 6.49 -4.16 14.68
N ALA A 412 5.44 -4.43 15.46
CA ALA A 412 5.56 -4.76 16.87
C ALA A 412 4.50 -5.77 17.35
N VAL A 413 4.78 -6.41 18.49
CA VAL A 413 3.78 -7.17 19.24
C VAL A 413 3.49 -6.43 20.55
N ALA A 414 2.26 -6.00 20.77
CA ALA A 414 1.83 -5.41 22.04
C ALA A 414 1.65 -6.50 23.10
N VAL A 415 2.08 -6.21 24.32
CA VAL A 415 1.93 -7.08 25.50
C VAL A 415 0.87 -6.48 26.41
N VAL A 416 -0.25 -7.17 26.60
CA VAL A 416 -1.43 -6.65 27.28
C VAL A 416 -1.74 -7.45 28.54
N ASP A 417 -1.93 -6.75 29.65
CA ASP A 417 -2.33 -7.34 30.94
C ASP A 417 -3.85 -7.59 31.00
N LEU A 418 -4.24 -8.84 31.19
CA LEU A 418 -5.65 -9.24 31.24
C LEU A 418 -6.20 -9.36 32.68
N ARG A 419 -5.38 -9.12 33.72
CA ARG A 419 -5.77 -9.35 35.12
C ARG A 419 -6.94 -8.50 35.58
N ASP A 420 -7.04 -7.27 35.04
CA ASP A 420 -8.13 -6.36 35.36
C ASP A 420 -9.46 -6.74 34.67
N LEU A 421 -9.43 -7.75 33.80
CA LEU A 421 -10.63 -8.30 33.14
C LEU A 421 -11.27 -9.45 33.93
N ARG A 422 -10.71 -9.86 35.05
CA ARG A 422 -11.31 -10.88 35.91
C ARG A 422 -12.56 -10.34 36.57
N ASP A 423 -13.62 -11.13 36.53
CA ASP A 423 -14.83 -10.82 37.28
C ASP A 423 -14.53 -10.76 38.77
N TYR A 424 -14.58 -9.60 39.36
CA TYR A 424 -14.69 -9.46 40.80
C TYR A 424 -16.14 -9.76 41.11
N GLY A 425 -16.40 -11.01 41.57
CA GLY A 425 -17.68 -11.33 42.20
C GLY A 425 -17.95 -10.36 43.32
N ASP A 426 -19.16 -9.81 43.36
CA ASP A 426 -19.77 -8.92 44.31
C ASP A 426 -19.01 -8.72 45.66
N HIS A 427 -17.98 -7.90 45.62
CA HIS A 427 -17.44 -7.25 46.82
C HIS A 427 -17.33 -5.77 46.52
N HIS A 428 -18.40 -5.04 46.91
CA HIS A 428 -18.36 -3.60 47.08
C HIS A 428 -17.32 -3.25 48.15
N ASP A 429 -16.09 -3.05 47.73
CA ASP A 429 -15.12 -2.25 48.46
C ASP A 429 -14.68 -1.10 47.53
N ASP A 430 -15.33 0.04 47.77
CA ASP A 430 -14.99 1.35 47.19
C ASP A 430 -13.56 1.76 47.62
N HIS A 431 -12.55 1.18 47.02
CA HIS A 431 -11.22 1.77 47.01
C HIS A 431 -11.06 2.67 45.78
N HIS A 432 -11.75 3.83 45.82
CA HIS A 432 -11.36 4.98 45.03
C HIS A 432 -9.94 5.38 45.41
N ASP A 433 -8.95 4.90 44.65
CA ASP A 433 -7.66 5.55 44.64
C ASP A 433 -7.86 6.92 43.93
N ASN A 434 -7.74 7.97 44.71
CA ASN A 434 -7.96 9.38 44.31
C ASN A 434 -6.90 9.90 43.33
N ARG A 435 -6.36 9.06 42.46
CA ARG A 435 -5.50 9.39 41.36
C ARG A 435 -6.19 8.99 40.06
N GLY A 436 -6.85 9.96 39.43
CA GLY A 436 -7.57 9.81 38.17
C GLY A 436 -6.67 9.46 36.96
N HIS A 437 -5.93 8.36 37.04
CA HIS A 437 -5.17 7.79 35.94
C HIS A 437 -5.66 6.35 35.72
N TRP A 438 -6.42 6.14 34.66
CA TRP A 438 -6.59 4.82 34.11
C TRP A 438 -5.20 4.35 33.64
N SER A 439 -4.63 3.36 34.30
CA SER A 439 -3.40 2.71 33.81
C SER A 439 -3.77 1.95 32.53
N SER A 440 -3.10 2.26 31.41
CA SER A 440 -3.23 1.45 30.18
C SER A 440 -2.91 0.00 30.49
N PRO A 441 -3.72 -0.99 30.05
CA PRO A 441 -3.39 -2.40 30.23
C PRO A 441 -2.21 -2.85 29.36
N VAL A 442 -1.73 -2.03 28.42
CA VAL A 442 -0.55 -2.31 27.60
C VAL A 442 0.71 -2.16 28.46
N LEU A 443 1.43 -3.26 28.63
CA LEU A 443 2.67 -3.35 29.42
C LEU A 443 3.90 -2.90 28.66
N GLY A 444 3.87 -3.02 27.33
CA GLY A 444 4.96 -2.64 26.43
C GLY A 444 4.81 -3.30 25.07
N MET A 445 5.84 -3.14 24.23
CA MET A 445 5.88 -3.63 22.85
C MET A 445 7.20 -4.37 22.57
N ILE A 446 7.13 -5.37 21.71
CA ILE A 446 8.26 -6.19 21.26
C ILE A 446 8.50 -5.85 19.78
N PRO A 447 9.70 -5.42 19.37
CA PRO A 447 10.00 -5.17 17.96
C PRO A 447 10.09 -6.50 17.20
N VAL A 448 9.48 -6.55 16.01
CA VAL A 448 9.47 -7.74 15.15
C VAL A 448 9.87 -7.37 13.72
N GLY A 449 9.71 -8.27 12.77
CA GLY A 449 9.93 -7.96 11.36
C GLY A 449 8.84 -7.06 10.77
N TYR A 450 8.96 -6.75 9.49
CA TYR A 450 8.07 -5.86 8.78
C TYR A 450 6.68 -6.48 8.62
N ALA A 451 5.64 -5.76 9.01
CA ALA A 451 4.23 -6.11 8.91
C ALA A 451 3.87 -7.46 9.58
N PRO A 452 3.86 -7.57 10.92
CA PRO A 452 3.52 -8.81 11.61
C PRO A 452 2.06 -9.20 11.40
N SER A 453 1.83 -10.36 10.79
CA SER A 453 0.52 -10.87 10.38
C SER A 453 -0.08 -11.89 11.34
N SER A 454 0.75 -12.59 12.12
CA SER A 454 0.28 -13.64 13.03
C SER A 454 1.21 -13.81 14.22
N VAL A 455 0.65 -14.06 15.41
CA VAL A 455 1.41 -14.36 16.62
C VAL A 455 0.86 -15.63 17.29
N VAL A 456 1.75 -16.54 17.68
CA VAL A 456 1.44 -17.77 18.43
C VAL A 456 2.41 -17.90 19.60
N LEU A 457 1.91 -18.39 20.76
CA LEU A 457 2.71 -18.66 21.95
C LEU A 457 2.98 -20.16 22.09
N ASP A 458 4.24 -20.55 22.04
CA ASP A 458 4.69 -21.86 22.50
C ASP A 458 4.92 -21.82 24.03
N THR A 459 3.95 -22.33 24.79
CA THR A 459 4.04 -22.38 26.23
C THR A 459 5.04 -23.43 26.73
N THR A 460 5.48 -24.35 25.91
CA THR A 460 6.45 -25.39 26.23
C THR A 460 7.86 -24.81 26.28
N ASP A 461 8.22 -24.09 25.24
CA ASP A 461 9.54 -23.46 25.10
C ASP A 461 9.55 -22.00 25.59
N SER A 462 8.38 -21.46 25.97
CA SER A 462 8.19 -20.05 26.37
C SER A 462 8.70 -19.07 25.31
N VAL A 463 8.32 -19.29 24.05
CA VAL A 463 8.64 -18.45 22.92
C VAL A 463 7.39 -17.98 22.18
N LEU A 464 7.46 -16.78 21.64
CA LEU A 464 6.52 -16.27 20.65
C LEU A 464 7.03 -16.61 19.26
N LEU A 465 6.14 -17.07 18.40
CA LEU A 465 6.35 -17.22 16.96
C LEU A 465 5.54 -16.13 16.28
N VAL A 466 6.20 -15.24 15.56
CA VAL A 466 5.54 -14.12 14.87
C VAL A 466 5.83 -14.21 13.39
N ALA A 467 4.79 -14.43 12.58
CA ALA A 467 4.91 -14.30 11.14
C ALA A 467 4.95 -12.82 10.79
N ASN A 468 5.91 -12.42 9.99
CA ASN A 468 6.07 -11.06 9.49
C ASN A 468 5.85 -11.10 7.98
N ASP A 469 4.78 -10.52 7.52
CA ASP A 469 4.29 -10.60 6.15
C ASP A 469 5.37 -10.17 5.15
N LYS A 470 5.82 -8.97 5.26
CA LYS A 470 6.91 -8.40 4.43
C LYS A 470 8.31 -8.74 4.98
N GLY A 471 8.40 -9.29 6.19
CA GLY A 471 9.63 -9.79 6.83
C GLY A 471 10.74 -8.77 6.98
N ILE A 472 11.59 -8.60 5.97
CA ILE A 472 12.64 -7.58 5.92
C ILE A 472 12.47 -6.64 4.70
N GLY A 473 11.31 -6.70 4.06
CA GLY A 473 11.03 -5.99 2.82
C GLY A 473 11.73 -6.62 1.62
N THR A 474 11.78 -5.90 0.53
CA THR A 474 12.60 -6.25 -0.62
C THR A 474 14.08 -6.12 -0.26
N THR A 475 14.90 -6.85 -0.96
CA THR A 475 16.32 -6.89 -0.63
C THR A 475 17.10 -6.05 -1.59
N GLY A 476 17.74 -5.03 -1.05
CA GLY A 476 18.82 -4.35 -1.71
C GLY A 476 20.04 -5.26 -1.95
N TYR A 477 21.09 -4.68 -2.45
CA TYR A 477 22.36 -5.39 -2.70
C TYR A 477 22.86 -6.20 -1.50
N GLY A 478 23.40 -7.37 -1.77
CA GLY A 478 24.08 -8.21 -0.78
C GLY A 478 23.23 -9.31 -0.20
N VAL A 479 21.96 -9.38 -0.52
CA VAL A 479 21.14 -10.54 -0.24
C VAL A 479 21.27 -11.51 -1.40
N ALA A 480 22.13 -12.51 -1.25
CA ALA A 480 22.21 -13.57 -2.23
C ALA A 480 20.88 -14.33 -2.25
N ALA A 481 20.25 -14.43 -3.41
CA ALA A 481 19.11 -15.30 -3.59
C ALA A 481 19.41 -16.68 -3.00
N PRO A 482 18.50 -17.26 -2.19
CA PRO A 482 18.69 -18.61 -1.72
C PRO A 482 18.86 -19.53 -2.92
N PRO A 483 19.83 -20.44 -2.91
CA PRO A 483 20.24 -21.23 -4.10
C PRO A 483 19.17 -22.18 -4.64
N THR A 484 17.96 -22.16 -4.10
CA THR A 484 16.94 -23.17 -4.39
C THR A 484 15.76 -22.69 -5.19
N ASN A 485 15.60 -21.40 -5.49
CA ASN A 485 14.36 -20.88 -6.08
C ASN A 485 14.45 -20.30 -7.49
N THR A 486 15.60 -20.34 -8.13
CA THR A 486 15.78 -19.87 -9.52
C THR A 486 15.09 -20.71 -10.58
N ALA A 487 14.36 -21.76 -10.21
CA ALA A 487 13.85 -22.74 -11.17
C ALA A 487 12.35 -22.64 -11.47
N GLU A 488 11.59 -21.78 -10.79
CA GLU A 488 10.11 -21.88 -10.85
C GLU A 488 9.35 -20.62 -11.25
N ASN A 489 9.96 -19.47 -11.30
CA ASN A 489 9.39 -18.35 -12.06
C ASN A 489 9.37 -18.76 -13.54
N SER A 490 8.21 -18.77 -14.16
CA SER A 490 8.05 -19.15 -15.56
C SER A 490 8.93 -18.31 -16.49
N TYR A 491 9.19 -17.09 -16.13
CA TYR A 491 10.05 -16.14 -16.84
C TYR A 491 11.54 -16.38 -16.61
N ALA A 492 11.97 -16.57 -15.37
CA ALA A 492 13.36 -16.94 -15.08
C ALA A 492 13.74 -18.22 -15.81
N LYS A 493 12.82 -19.16 -15.94
CA LYS A 493 13.00 -20.41 -16.66
C LYS A 493 13.03 -20.21 -18.18
N GLU A 494 12.24 -19.30 -18.71
CA GLU A 494 12.16 -19.01 -20.15
C GLU A 494 13.32 -18.12 -20.62
N PHE A 495 13.71 -17.14 -19.80
CA PHE A 495 14.73 -16.13 -20.16
C PHE A 495 16.00 -16.20 -19.30
N GLY A 496 16.04 -17.02 -18.26
CA GLY A 496 17.22 -17.25 -17.42
C GLY A 496 17.57 -16.10 -16.48
N VAL A 497 16.59 -15.30 -16.06
CA VAL A 497 16.77 -14.11 -15.23
C VAL A 497 15.90 -14.20 -13.99
N THR A 498 16.43 -13.81 -12.86
CA THR A 498 15.69 -13.60 -11.61
C THR A 498 15.73 -12.10 -11.31
N ASP A 499 14.58 -11.51 -11.03
CA ASP A 499 14.44 -10.07 -10.88
C ASP A 499 14.31 -9.69 -9.41
N LEU A 500 14.99 -8.62 -8.99
CA LEU A 500 14.75 -7.97 -7.70
C LEU A 500 13.93 -6.70 -7.98
N ASN A 501 12.68 -6.71 -7.58
CA ASN A 501 11.73 -5.61 -7.72
C ASN A 501 10.84 -5.52 -6.46
N THR A 502 9.86 -4.63 -6.46
CA THR A 502 8.94 -4.41 -5.36
C THR A 502 8.12 -5.66 -4.97
N HIS A 503 8.01 -6.64 -5.87
CA HIS A 503 7.28 -7.88 -5.65
C HIS A 503 8.08 -8.96 -4.91
N GLN A 504 9.33 -8.71 -4.57
CA GLN A 504 10.22 -9.73 -4.00
C GLN A 504 10.46 -9.55 -2.50
N ASP A 505 9.37 -9.46 -1.75
CA ASP A 505 9.43 -9.46 -0.29
C ASP A 505 10.10 -10.73 0.26
N LEU A 506 10.84 -10.57 1.35
CA LEU A 506 11.44 -11.67 2.10
C LEU A 506 10.73 -11.88 3.43
N GLY A 507 9.60 -12.58 3.36
CA GLY A 507 8.84 -12.94 4.55
C GLY A 507 9.66 -13.69 5.59
N THR A 508 9.40 -13.42 6.87
CA THR A 508 10.14 -14.05 7.98
C THR A 508 9.21 -14.56 9.08
N VAL A 509 9.75 -15.44 9.93
CA VAL A 509 9.14 -15.74 11.22
C VAL A 509 10.13 -15.38 12.33
N SER A 510 9.72 -14.55 13.28
CA SER A 510 10.50 -14.24 14.48
C SER A 510 10.23 -15.27 15.58
N ILE A 511 11.27 -15.90 16.11
CA ILE A 511 11.22 -16.77 17.29
C ILE A 511 11.76 -15.99 18.48
N ILE A 512 10.89 -15.57 19.38
CA ILE A 512 11.21 -14.60 20.42
C ILE A 512 11.00 -15.23 21.81
N PRO A 513 12.03 -15.40 22.64
CA PRO A 513 11.83 -15.77 24.04
C PRO A 513 10.92 -14.76 24.74
N VAL A 514 9.92 -15.24 25.48
CA VAL A 514 9.02 -14.36 26.24
C VAL A 514 9.85 -13.42 27.13
N PRO A 515 9.77 -12.10 26.95
CA PRO A 515 10.69 -11.18 27.60
C PRO A 515 10.38 -11.00 29.09
N SER A 516 11.42 -10.78 29.89
CA SER A 516 11.26 -10.25 31.24
C SER A 516 10.75 -8.80 31.18
N SER A 517 10.21 -8.28 32.29
CA SER A 517 9.74 -6.88 32.34
C SER A 517 10.84 -5.87 32.02
N GLU A 518 12.10 -6.14 32.38
CA GLU A 518 13.24 -5.28 32.04
C GLU A 518 13.55 -5.34 30.54
N ALA A 519 13.53 -6.54 29.96
CA ALA A 519 13.72 -6.71 28.52
C ALA A 519 12.59 -6.05 27.73
N LEU A 520 11.33 -6.23 28.15
CA LEU A 520 10.18 -5.61 27.51
C LEU A 520 10.26 -4.09 27.53
N TRP A 521 10.73 -3.49 28.62
CA TRP A 521 10.92 -2.05 28.68
C TRP A 521 11.94 -1.55 27.64
N LYS A 522 13.07 -2.25 27.48
CA LYS A 522 14.07 -1.93 26.46
C LYS A 522 13.54 -2.11 25.05
N MET A 523 12.81 -3.21 24.81
CA MET A 523 12.17 -3.50 23.54
C MET A 523 11.14 -2.44 23.19
N THR A 524 10.33 -1.99 24.14
CA THR A 524 9.36 -0.90 23.92
C THR A 524 10.05 0.38 23.46
N HIS A 525 11.15 0.74 24.12
CA HIS A 525 11.90 1.92 23.72
C HIS A 525 12.49 1.79 22.30
N GLN A 526 12.92 0.58 21.94
CA GLN A 526 13.39 0.30 20.59
C GLN A 526 12.27 0.43 19.56
N VAL A 527 11.04 -0.03 19.84
CA VAL A 527 9.88 0.15 18.95
C VAL A 527 9.62 1.64 18.71
N PHE A 528 9.73 2.49 19.73
CA PHE A 528 9.59 3.94 19.57
C PHE A 528 10.62 4.52 18.61
N GLN A 529 11.89 4.10 18.75
CA GLN A 529 12.95 4.56 17.86
C GLN A 529 12.76 4.05 16.43
N ASN A 530 12.36 2.79 16.27
CA ASN A 530 12.15 2.15 14.98
C ASN A 530 11.09 2.87 14.14
N ASN A 531 10.02 3.34 14.77
CA ASN A 531 8.90 4.02 14.13
C ASN A 531 9.01 5.55 14.22
N HIS A 532 10.15 6.10 14.65
CA HIS A 532 10.38 7.54 14.81
C HIS A 532 9.41 8.25 15.78
N TRP A 533 8.72 7.50 16.65
CA TRP A 533 7.76 8.08 17.61
C TRP A 533 8.42 8.91 18.70
N ASP A 534 9.70 8.69 18.97
CA ASP A 534 10.52 9.50 19.88
C ASP A 534 10.76 10.92 19.35
N LEU A 535 10.66 11.13 18.03
CA LEU A 535 10.75 12.43 17.38
C LEU A 535 9.41 13.18 17.38
N ALA A 536 8.30 12.46 17.49
CA ALA A 536 6.96 13.02 17.41
C ALA A 536 6.71 14.16 18.43
N GLU A 537 7.20 14.06 19.68
CA GLU A 537 7.05 15.14 20.67
C GLU A 537 7.69 16.47 20.23
N ASN A 538 8.81 16.42 19.52
CA ASN A 538 9.48 17.63 19.02
C ASN A 538 8.72 18.24 17.84
N ILE A 539 8.20 17.39 16.95
CA ILE A 539 7.36 17.80 15.83
C ILE A 539 6.03 18.39 16.34
N TRP A 540 5.53 17.88 17.48
CA TRP A 540 4.21 18.19 18.01
C TRP A 540 4.17 19.32 19.03
N SER A 541 5.27 19.60 19.70
CA SER A 541 5.37 20.85 20.48
C SER A 541 5.19 22.06 19.57
N ALA A 542 5.37 21.87 18.28
CA ALA A 542 5.12 22.85 17.23
C ALA A 542 3.67 22.87 16.71
N ALA A 543 2.77 21.98 17.16
CA ALA A 543 1.36 22.02 16.73
C ALA A 543 0.57 23.15 17.39
N GLY A 544 -0.47 23.66 16.69
CA GLY A 544 -1.34 24.70 17.18
C GLY A 544 -0.87 26.12 16.83
N GLY A 545 -0.60 26.33 15.55
CA GLY A 545 -0.52 27.67 14.97
C GLY A 545 -1.84 28.42 15.22
N ASP A 546 -1.75 29.72 15.51
CA ASP A 546 -2.93 30.57 15.77
C ASP A 546 -3.35 31.41 14.55
N GLY A 547 -2.71 31.17 13.41
CA GLY A 547 -2.96 31.87 12.15
C GLY A 547 -2.46 33.32 12.10
N HIS A 548 -1.80 33.77 13.15
CA HIS A 548 -1.29 35.16 13.27
C HIS A 548 0.20 35.28 12.98
N ALA A 549 0.89 34.14 12.78
CA ALA A 549 2.29 34.15 12.42
C ALA A 549 2.52 34.83 11.05
N ARG A 550 3.73 35.35 10.85
CA ARG A 550 4.12 35.83 9.53
C ARG A 550 4.18 34.67 8.56
N PRO A 551 3.59 34.79 7.35
CA PRO A 551 3.67 33.71 6.35
C PRO A 551 5.12 33.35 6.00
N VAL A 552 5.45 32.08 6.11
CA VAL A 552 6.70 31.45 5.64
C VAL A 552 6.36 30.41 4.59
N VAL A 553 7.35 29.81 3.94
CA VAL A 553 7.05 28.83 2.88
C VAL A 553 6.52 27.54 3.50
N ILE A 554 7.27 26.96 4.42
CA ILE A 554 6.83 25.81 5.22
C ILE A 554 6.66 26.28 6.66
N PRO A 555 5.42 26.44 7.16
CA PRO A 555 5.17 26.81 8.53
C PRO A 555 5.71 25.78 9.52
N GLU A 556 6.26 26.22 10.65
CA GLU A 556 6.66 25.29 11.72
C GLU A 556 5.46 24.63 12.41
N LYS A 557 4.32 25.35 12.44
CA LYS A 557 3.10 24.89 13.10
C LYS A 557 1.96 24.71 12.10
N ILE A 558 1.25 23.63 12.22
CA ILE A 558 -0.01 23.47 11.52
C ILE A 558 -0.98 24.56 11.98
N GLY A 559 -1.60 25.26 11.04
CA GLY A 559 -2.50 26.41 11.30
C GLY A 559 -1.81 27.76 11.11
N ASP A 560 -0.50 27.84 11.06
CA ASP A 560 0.19 29.06 10.68
C ASP A 560 0.20 29.25 9.15
N PRO A 561 0.20 30.48 8.65
CA PRO A 561 0.02 30.73 7.24
C PRO A 561 1.27 30.42 6.40
N SER A 562 1.08 29.70 5.30
CA SER A 562 2.09 29.51 4.26
C SER A 562 2.06 30.64 3.22
N LYS A 563 3.20 30.87 2.55
CA LYS A 563 3.30 31.67 1.31
C LYS A 563 2.71 30.95 0.12
N ILE A 564 2.80 29.62 0.11
CA ILE A 564 2.16 28.76 -0.91
C ILE A 564 0.68 28.67 -0.60
N LYS A 565 -0.15 28.88 -1.61
CA LYS A 565 -1.62 28.90 -1.52
C LYS A 565 -2.28 27.87 -2.41
N HIS A 566 -1.55 27.39 -3.42
CA HIS A 566 -2.00 26.41 -4.39
C HIS A 566 -0.99 25.30 -4.47
N VAL A 567 -1.45 24.09 -4.26
CA VAL A 567 -0.68 22.84 -4.36
C VAL A 567 -1.30 21.99 -5.45
N PHE A 568 -0.47 21.55 -6.37
CA PHE A 568 -0.81 20.62 -7.44
C PHE A 568 -0.06 19.33 -7.21
N VAL A 569 -0.74 18.20 -7.18
CA VAL A 569 -0.15 16.88 -7.06
C VAL A 569 -0.35 16.14 -8.36
N ILE A 570 0.71 15.82 -9.06
CA ILE A 570 0.70 15.03 -10.29
C ILE A 570 1.13 13.62 -9.94
N ILE A 571 0.26 12.64 -10.14
CA ILE A 571 0.51 11.23 -9.89
C ILE A 571 0.80 10.54 -11.22
N ARG A 572 1.88 9.79 -11.24
CA ARG A 572 2.40 9.07 -12.39
C ARG A 572 2.45 7.57 -12.09
N GLU A 573 2.85 6.74 -13.07
CA GLU A 573 2.72 5.29 -13.02
C GLU A 573 4.06 4.56 -13.23
N ASN A 574 4.47 3.81 -12.23
CA ASN A 574 5.29 2.61 -12.25
C ASN A 574 6.73 2.78 -12.74
N ARG A 575 7.44 3.88 -12.40
CA ARG A 575 8.85 4.03 -12.84
C ARG A 575 9.83 4.13 -11.69
N THR A 576 10.98 3.45 -11.87
CA THR A 576 12.12 3.63 -10.97
C THR A 576 12.92 4.88 -11.36
N TYR A 577 13.68 5.38 -10.40
CA TYR A 577 14.60 6.49 -10.58
C TYR A 577 15.58 6.23 -11.74
N ASP A 578 16.23 5.06 -11.76
CA ASP A 578 17.23 4.76 -12.79
C ASP A 578 16.63 4.65 -14.19
N GLN A 579 15.42 4.13 -14.34
CA GLN A 579 14.79 4.01 -15.65
C GLN A 579 14.57 5.36 -16.33
N MET A 580 14.22 6.38 -15.53
CA MET A 580 13.83 7.71 -16.02
C MET A 580 14.98 8.70 -16.05
N ILE A 581 15.69 8.85 -14.93
CA ILE A 581 16.68 9.91 -14.72
C ILE A 581 18.02 9.37 -14.18
N GLY A 582 18.27 8.06 -14.32
CA GLY A 582 19.53 7.44 -13.91
C GLY A 582 20.76 7.94 -14.66
N ASP A 583 20.58 8.59 -15.79
CA ASP A 583 21.64 9.23 -16.60
C ASP A 583 21.87 10.73 -16.27
N VAL A 584 21.12 11.29 -15.31
CA VAL A 584 21.33 12.69 -14.89
C VAL A 584 22.65 12.83 -14.15
N VAL A 585 23.54 13.66 -14.72
CA VAL A 585 24.86 13.91 -14.14
C VAL A 585 24.74 14.69 -12.83
N GLY A 586 25.25 14.14 -11.74
CA GLY A 586 25.24 14.76 -10.41
C GLY A 586 24.34 14.05 -9.41
N GLY A 587 23.43 13.19 -9.84
CA GLY A 587 22.64 12.31 -8.99
C GLY A 587 23.26 10.93 -8.77
N ASN A 588 22.67 10.12 -7.88
CA ASN A 588 23.06 8.73 -7.63
C ASN A 588 22.30 7.80 -8.61
N GLY A 589 22.58 7.92 -9.91
CA GLY A 589 21.94 7.13 -10.97
C GLY A 589 22.89 6.18 -11.68
N ASP A 590 22.33 5.09 -12.27
CA ASP A 590 23.04 4.21 -13.20
C ASP A 590 22.56 4.47 -14.64
N PRO A 591 23.36 5.18 -15.47
CA PRO A 591 22.97 5.51 -16.84
C PRO A 591 22.79 4.28 -17.72
N THR A 592 23.26 3.10 -17.33
CA THR A 592 23.04 1.86 -18.10
C THR A 592 21.63 1.31 -17.94
N LEU A 593 20.88 1.79 -16.96
CA LEU A 593 19.49 1.43 -16.68
C LEU A 593 18.48 2.45 -17.20
N ALA A 594 18.94 3.67 -17.57
CA ALA A 594 18.11 4.79 -18.00
C ALA A 594 17.52 4.58 -19.40
N VAL A 595 16.70 3.55 -19.57
CA VAL A 595 16.13 3.19 -20.88
C VAL A 595 15.10 4.19 -21.39
N PHE A 596 14.55 5.01 -20.50
CA PHE A 596 13.65 6.12 -20.80
C PHE A 596 14.30 7.49 -20.52
N GLY A 597 15.61 7.54 -20.40
CA GLY A 597 16.40 8.73 -20.18
C GLY A 597 16.52 9.64 -21.42
N ASP A 598 17.60 10.41 -21.47
CA ASP A 598 17.85 11.39 -22.54
C ASP A 598 18.38 10.77 -23.86
N GLY A 599 18.33 9.46 -24.01
CA GLY A 599 18.74 8.72 -25.20
C GLY A 599 20.26 8.50 -25.31
N LEU A 600 21.01 8.88 -24.28
CA LEU A 600 22.47 8.70 -24.22
C LEU A 600 22.92 7.33 -23.72
N ALA A 601 21.98 6.54 -23.21
CA ALA A 601 22.29 5.18 -22.80
C ALA A 601 22.70 4.37 -24.04
N ALA A 602 23.93 3.90 -24.07
CA ALA A 602 24.49 3.10 -25.17
C ALA A 602 23.70 1.81 -25.47
N GLN A 603 22.66 1.56 -24.67
CA GLN A 603 21.83 0.37 -24.73
C GLN A 603 20.49 0.61 -25.44
N THR A 604 20.07 1.86 -25.64
CA THR A 604 18.84 2.14 -26.38
C THR A 604 19.01 1.92 -27.88
N ALA A 605 18.01 1.29 -28.49
CA ALA A 605 18.00 1.05 -29.95
C ALA A 605 17.67 2.31 -30.74
N TYR A 606 17.23 3.34 -30.06
CA TYR A 606 16.72 4.59 -30.63
C TYR A 606 17.49 5.77 -30.04
N THR A 607 17.67 6.81 -30.83
CA THR A 607 18.37 8.05 -30.42
C THR A 607 17.43 9.14 -29.92
N TYR A 608 16.22 8.78 -29.55
CA TYR A 608 15.24 9.71 -29.00
C TYR A 608 15.57 10.09 -27.56
N GLN A 609 15.37 11.34 -27.21
CA GLN A 609 15.24 11.78 -25.83
C GLN A 609 13.81 11.49 -25.38
N VAL A 610 13.65 10.49 -24.52
CA VAL A 610 12.30 10.03 -24.13
C VAL A 610 11.71 10.92 -23.05
N SER A 611 12.53 11.39 -22.10
CA SER A 611 12.11 12.22 -20.96
C SER A 611 12.84 13.58 -20.90
N PRO A 612 12.82 14.41 -21.97
CA PRO A 612 13.54 15.67 -22.02
C PRO A 612 13.01 16.70 -20.99
N ASN A 613 11.73 16.67 -20.65
CA ASN A 613 11.14 17.57 -19.66
C ASN A 613 11.60 17.23 -18.25
N ALA A 614 11.55 15.96 -17.83
CA ALA A 614 12.06 15.53 -16.54
C ALA A 614 13.53 15.93 -16.37
N HIS A 615 14.38 15.69 -17.40
CA HIS A 615 15.79 16.09 -17.37
C HIS A 615 15.99 17.60 -17.26
N ALA A 616 15.25 18.40 -18.03
CA ALA A 616 15.35 19.86 -17.96
C ALA A 616 14.83 20.40 -16.62
N LEU A 617 13.81 19.78 -16.05
CA LEU A 617 13.26 20.15 -14.75
C LEU A 617 14.26 19.91 -13.63
N VAL A 618 14.90 18.75 -13.54
CA VAL A 618 15.89 18.48 -12.51
C VAL A 618 17.22 19.23 -12.67
N GLN A 619 17.47 19.81 -13.86
CA GLN A 619 18.56 20.74 -14.04
C GLN A 619 18.28 22.12 -13.44
N ARG A 620 17.04 22.46 -13.21
CA ARG A 620 16.62 23.72 -12.59
C ARG A 620 16.17 23.54 -11.14
N PHE A 621 15.32 22.56 -10.87
CA PHE A 621 14.70 22.26 -9.58
C PHE A 621 15.49 21.16 -8.84
N PRO A 622 15.21 20.89 -7.54
CA PRO A 622 15.91 19.85 -6.82
C PRO A 622 15.80 18.47 -7.47
N LEU A 623 16.90 17.75 -7.49
CA LEU A 623 16.97 16.34 -7.86
C LEU A 623 16.98 15.50 -6.58
N PHE A 624 15.93 14.72 -6.36
CA PHE A 624 15.87 13.73 -5.30
C PHE A 624 16.41 12.40 -5.82
N ASP A 625 17.54 11.95 -5.32
CA ASP A 625 18.15 10.68 -5.75
C ASP A 625 18.04 9.57 -4.69
N ASN A 626 17.25 9.84 -3.64
CA ASN A 626 16.97 8.92 -2.54
C ASN A 626 15.50 9.02 -2.10
N PHE A 627 14.57 8.96 -3.08
CA PHE A 627 13.13 9.01 -2.89
C PHE A 627 12.53 7.63 -3.16
N TYR A 628 11.56 7.19 -2.33
CA TYR A 628 11.01 5.83 -2.37
C TYR A 628 9.49 5.81 -2.31
N ASP A 629 8.90 4.87 -3.03
CA ASP A 629 7.49 4.50 -2.94
C ASP A 629 7.38 3.26 -2.04
N PRO A 630 6.68 3.32 -0.89
CA PRO A 630 6.56 2.19 0.03
C PRO A 630 5.75 1.02 -0.52
N SER A 631 4.98 1.27 -1.57
CA SER A 631 4.05 0.35 -2.19
C SER A 631 4.74 -0.79 -2.93
N ARG A 632 3.97 -1.86 -3.12
CA ARG A 632 4.37 -2.96 -3.97
C ARG A 632 3.97 -2.74 -5.42
N GLN A 633 2.77 -2.23 -5.64
CA GLN A 633 2.19 -1.89 -6.94
C GLN A 633 1.06 -0.87 -6.77
N SER A 634 0.45 -0.40 -7.86
CA SER A 634 -0.56 0.67 -7.85
C SER A 634 -1.71 0.40 -6.88
N ALA A 635 -2.07 -0.87 -6.66
CA ALA A 635 -3.13 -1.27 -5.73
C ALA A 635 -2.96 -0.66 -4.33
N ASP A 636 -1.76 -0.67 -3.78
CA ASP A 636 -1.45 -0.06 -2.49
C ASP A 636 -0.76 1.32 -2.62
N GLY A 637 -0.23 1.66 -3.81
CA GLY A 637 0.48 2.90 -4.07
C GLY A 637 -0.37 4.16 -3.91
N HIS A 638 -1.52 4.19 -4.55
CA HIS A 638 -2.46 5.30 -4.39
C HIS A 638 -2.91 5.48 -2.93
N ASN A 639 -3.01 4.38 -2.15
CA ASN A 639 -3.31 4.46 -0.73
C ASN A 639 -2.17 5.13 0.06
N TRP A 640 -0.91 4.84 -0.28
CA TRP A 640 0.24 5.52 0.34
C TRP A 640 0.24 7.02 0.08
N ILE A 641 -0.09 7.46 -1.13
CA ILE A 641 -0.21 8.89 -1.46
C ILE A 641 -1.40 9.53 -0.75
N MET A 642 -2.59 8.95 -0.92
CA MET A 642 -3.85 9.58 -0.51
C MET A 642 -4.25 9.32 0.94
N GLN A 643 -3.74 8.27 1.56
CA GLN A 643 -4.02 7.92 2.94
C GLN A 643 -2.77 7.93 3.82
N ALA A 644 -1.58 8.18 3.25
CA ALA A 644 -0.27 8.09 3.90
C ALA A 644 -0.01 6.70 4.54
N MET A 645 -0.71 5.68 4.10
CA MET A 645 -0.53 4.27 4.51
C MET A 645 -1.35 3.33 3.62
N ALA A 646 -0.88 2.11 3.44
CA ALA A 646 -1.74 1.00 3.02
C ALA A 646 -2.42 0.40 4.27
N PRO A 647 -3.76 0.38 4.37
CA PRO A 647 -4.45 -0.24 5.48
C PRO A 647 -4.25 -1.75 5.54
N TYR A 648 -4.38 -2.36 6.74
CA TYR A 648 -4.18 -3.80 6.93
C TYR A 648 -4.93 -4.67 5.92
N SER A 649 -6.23 -4.40 5.70
CA SER A 649 -7.05 -5.21 4.78
C SER A 649 -6.64 -5.10 3.33
N ASP A 650 -5.97 -4.02 2.94
CA ASP A 650 -5.38 -3.83 1.64
C ASP A 650 -4.06 -4.61 1.54
N ASP A 651 -3.08 -4.26 2.36
CA ASP A 651 -1.72 -4.77 2.26
C ASP A 651 -1.60 -6.28 2.52
N ILE A 652 -2.43 -6.84 3.42
CA ILE A 652 -2.42 -8.27 3.73
C ILE A 652 -2.87 -9.15 2.55
N GLN A 653 -3.65 -8.63 1.62
CA GLN A 653 -4.08 -9.38 0.43
C GLN A 653 -2.98 -9.48 -0.63
N SER A 654 -1.99 -8.58 -0.60
CA SER A 654 -0.85 -8.67 -1.52
C SER A 654 -0.20 -10.08 -1.45
N PRO A 655 0.16 -10.69 -2.60
CA PRO A 655 0.30 -10.05 -3.91
C PRO A 655 -0.93 -10.04 -4.82
N ASP A 656 -2.06 -10.60 -4.45
CA ASP A 656 -3.06 -10.99 -5.45
C ASP A 656 -4.41 -10.26 -5.34
N TRP A 657 -4.66 -9.41 -4.33
CA TRP A 657 -5.94 -8.70 -4.10
C TRP A 657 -7.18 -9.47 -4.57
N LEU A 658 -7.39 -10.64 -3.99
CA LEU A 658 -8.40 -11.60 -4.42
C LEU A 658 -9.84 -11.16 -4.15
N ARG A 659 -10.01 -10.08 -3.39
CA ARG A 659 -11.32 -9.55 -3.11
C ARG A 659 -11.72 -8.46 -4.13
N ASP A 660 -11.07 -7.33 -4.11
CA ASP A 660 -11.31 -6.24 -5.06
C ASP A 660 -10.06 -5.37 -5.20
N TYR A 661 -10.00 -4.57 -6.26
CA TYR A 661 -8.88 -3.67 -6.47
C TYR A 661 -9.04 -2.42 -5.59
N PRO A 662 -8.09 -2.07 -4.70
CA PRO A 662 -8.32 -1.10 -3.64
C PRO A 662 -8.34 0.36 -4.10
N SER A 663 -7.57 0.74 -5.13
CA SER A 663 -7.40 2.14 -5.52
C SER A 663 -8.35 2.63 -6.61
N ASN A 664 -9.28 1.79 -7.09
CA ASN A 664 -10.27 2.21 -8.07
C ASN A 664 -11.54 2.83 -7.46
N GLY A 665 -11.59 2.95 -6.14
CA GLY A 665 -12.78 3.45 -5.42
C GLY A 665 -13.81 2.38 -5.10
N GLY A 666 -13.67 1.14 -5.57
CA GLY A 666 -14.65 0.07 -5.44
C GLY A 666 -14.57 -0.75 -4.16
N ASP A 667 -13.49 -0.65 -3.38
CA ASP A 667 -13.31 -1.43 -2.15
C ASP A 667 -13.34 -0.59 -0.87
N ALA A 668 -14.49 -0.57 -0.21
CA ALA A 668 -14.68 0.16 1.05
C ALA A 668 -13.84 -0.39 2.24
N LEU A 669 -13.23 -1.57 2.10
CA LEU A 669 -12.32 -2.13 3.10
C LEU A 669 -10.90 -1.54 3.00
N ALA A 670 -10.52 -1.06 1.82
CA ALA A 670 -9.20 -0.48 1.59
C ALA A 670 -9.06 0.97 2.09
N TYR A 671 -10.12 1.56 2.67
CA TYR A 671 -10.10 2.93 3.13
C TYR A 671 -9.98 3.01 4.64
N GLN A 672 -9.02 3.80 5.13
CA GLN A 672 -8.90 4.02 6.56
C GLN A 672 -10.08 4.81 7.14
N LYS A 673 -10.41 4.58 8.41
CA LYS A 673 -11.55 5.26 9.06
C LYS A 673 -11.43 6.78 9.13
N LYS A 674 -10.24 7.33 9.10
CA LYS A 674 -9.98 8.79 9.08
C LYS A 674 -10.24 9.38 7.71
N GLY A 675 -10.26 8.59 6.66
CA GLY A 675 -10.42 9.01 5.27
C GLY A 675 -9.09 9.26 4.58
N HIS A 676 -9.14 10.07 3.56
CA HIS A 676 -8.04 10.37 2.67
C HIS A 676 -7.59 11.83 2.80
N LEU A 677 -6.54 12.20 2.11
CA LEU A 677 -6.00 13.57 2.12
C LEU A 677 -7.07 14.62 1.72
N TRP A 678 -7.96 14.30 0.79
CA TRP A 678 -9.08 15.21 0.44
C TRP A 678 -10.10 15.35 1.57
N ASP A 679 -10.32 14.32 2.40
CA ASP A 679 -11.20 14.41 3.57
C ASP A 679 -10.58 15.29 4.65
N ALA A 680 -9.29 15.10 4.93
CA ALA A 680 -8.54 15.92 5.88
C ALA A 680 -8.43 17.37 5.39
N ALA A 681 -8.25 17.58 4.09
CA ALA A 681 -8.24 18.90 3.46
C ALA A 681 -9.61 19.60 3.62
N ALA A 682 -10.72 18.89 3.39
CA ALA A 682 -12.06 19.43 3.58
C ALA A 682 -12.33 19.81 5.04
N GLU A 683 -11.87 19.02 6.01
CA GLU A 683 -11.94 19.33 7.44
C GLU A 683 -11.13 20.61 7.80
N ALA A 684 -10.02 20.82 7.13
CA ALA A 684 -9.21 22.04 7.27
C ALA A 684 -9.79 23.26 6.50
N GLY A 685 -10.88 23.06 5.75
CA GLY A 685 -11.49 24.11 4.93
C GLY A 685 -10.73 24.38 3.61
N VAL A 686 -9.87 23.47 3.19
CA VAL A 686 -9.14 23.51 1.92
C VAL A 686 -10.07 23.04 0.80
N ARG A 687 -10.15 23.82 -0.28
CA ARG A 687 -10.91 23.43 -1.48
C ARG A 687 -10.06 22.51 -2.33
N VAL A 688 -10.67 21.41 -2.76
CA VAL A 688 -10.01 20.33 -3.52
C VAL A 688 -10.65 20.20 -4.90
N LYS A 689 -9.88 19.80 -5.90
CA LYS A 689 -10.33 19.24 -7.18
C LYS A 689 -9.58 17.96 -7.48
N ASN A 690 -10.31 16.98 -8.00
CA ASN A 690 -9.79 15.67 -8.37
C ASN A 690 -9.92 15.44 -9.86
N TYR A 691 -8.81 15.07 -10.50
CA TYR A 691 -8.71 14.69 -11.90
C TYR A 691 -8.13 13.28 -11.99
N GLY A 692 -8.99 12.27 -11.88
CA GLY A 692 -8.67 10.87 -12.17
C GLY A 692 -8.53 9.92 -10.99
N GLU A 693 -8.22 10.41 -9.78
CA GLU A 693 -7.99 9.55 -8.61
C GLU A 693 -9.26 8.85 -8.13
N TYR A 694 -9.14 7.55 -7.76
CA TYR A 694 -10.19 6.70 -7.19
C TYR A 694 -11.48 6.67 -8.01
N ILE A 695 -11.33 6.45 -9.30
CA ILE A 695 -12.44 6.27 -10.23
C ILE A 695 -12.66 4.77 -10.48
N GLU A 696 -13.84 4.30 -10.13
CA GLU A 696 -14.24 2.90 -10.34
C GLU A 696 -14.65 2.61 -11.79
N TYR A 697 -15.19 3.62 -12.49
CA TYR A 697 -15.85 3.36 -13.76
C TYR A 697 -15.73 4.53 -14.73
N ASN A 698 -15.33 4.22 -15.97
CA ASN A 698 -15.48 5.11 -17.11
C ASN A 698 -16.61 4.59 -18.00
N SER A 699 -17.48 5.49 -18.43
CA SER A 699 -18.38 5.21 -19.53
C SER A 699 -18.09 6.17 -20.68
N PHE A 700 -18.26 5.69 -21.90
CA PHE A 700 -18.00 6.47 -23.09
C PHE A 700 -19.29 6.82 -23.81
N LEU A 701 -19.46 8.10 -24.16
CA LEU A 701 -20.51 8.59 -25.02
C LEU A 701 -19.91 9.56 -26.03
N THR A 702 -19.66 9.09 -27.24
CA THR A 702 -19.15 9.96 -28.30
C THR A 702 -20.15 11.01 -28.72
N PRO A 703 -19.72 12.16 -29.27
CA PRO A 703 -20.62 13.17 -29.83
C PRO A 703 -21.58 12.63 -30.89
N ALA A 704 -21.23 11.55 -31.59
CA ALA A 704 -22.07 10.85 -32.52
C ALA A 704 -23.12 9.93 -31.87
N GLY A 705 -23.13 9.84 -30.53
CA GLY A 705 -24.06 9.00 -29.80
C GLY A 705 -23.66 7.52 -29.72
N ASN A 706 -22.44 7.17 -30.08
CA ASN A 706 -21.91 5.81 -29.92
C ASN A 706 -21.43 5.61 -28.50
N THR A 707 -21.60 4.40 -27.98
CA THR A 707 -21.07 3.98 -26.66
C THR A 707 -19.77 3.18 -26.78
N THR A 708 -19.23 3.07 -27.99
CA THR A 708 -17.95 2.43 -28.24
C THR A 708 -16.85 3.42 -27.88
N GLU A 709 -15.89 2.98 -27.12
CA GLU A 709 -14.71 3.73 -26.76
C GLU A 709 -13.94 4.15 -28.01
N PRO A 710 -13.53 5.43 -28.14
CA PRO A 710 -12.61 5.87 -29.18
C PRO A 710 -11.25 5.18 -29.01
N SER A 711 -10.53 4.96 -30.10
CA SER A 711 -9.18 4.43 -30.03
C SER A 711 -8.20 5.49 -29.51
N TRP A 712 -7.03 5.05 -29.02
CA TRP A 712 -5.94 5.95 -28.64
C TRP A 712 -5.64 6.98 -29.75
N TYR A 713 -5.65 6.55 -31.00
CA TYR A 713 -5.37 7.42 -32.16
C TYR A 713 -6.49 8.46 -32.40
N ASP A 714 -7.72 8.15 -32.07
CA ASP A 714 -8.83 9.10 -32.16
C ASP A 714 -8.67 10.21 -31.12
N PHE A 715 -8.34 9.89 -29.86
CA PHE A 715 -8.03 10.87 -28.83
C PHE A 715 -6.79 11.69 -29.16
N TYR A 716 -5.73 11.05 -29.64
CA TYR A 716 -4.49 11.73 -30.02
C TYR A 716 -4.73 12.72 -31.19
N THR A 717 -5.49 12.33 -32.18
CA THR A 717 -5.83 13.20 -33.30
C THR A 717 -6.67 14.40 -32.85
N ASP A 718 -7.55 14.19 -31.89
CA ASP A 718 -8.38 15.25 -31.30
C ASP A 718 -7.52 16.31 -30.61
N THR A 719 -6.55 15.89 -29.79
CA THR A 719 -5.61 16.84 -29.15
C THR A 719 -4.83 17.63 -30.17
N GLN A 720 -4.29 16.98 -31.22
CA GLN A 720 -3.56 17.66 -32.26
C GLN A 720 -4.39 18.69 -33.01
N ASN A 721 -5.65 18.39 -33.31
CA ASN A 721 -6.58 19.32 -33.94
C ASN A 721 -6.89 20.52 -33.04
N TYR A 722 -7.08 20.27 -31.77
CA TYR A 722 -7.33 21.31 -30.77
C TYR A 722 -6.08 22.19 -30.57
N GLU A 723 -4.92 21.63 -30.35
CA GLU A 723 -3.66 22.36 -30.12
C GLU A 723 -3.20 23.16 -31.33
N SER A 724 -3.42 22.66 -32.53
CA SER A 724 -3.12 23.40 -33.76
C SER A 724 -4.12 24.53 -34.06
N GLY A 725 -5.21 24.61 -33.29
CA GLY A 725 -6.30 25.56 -33.52
C GLY A 725 -7.19 25.21 -34.72
N ALA A 726 -7.08 24.01 -35.26
CA ALA A 726 -8.00 23.49 -36.28
C ALA A 726 -9.42 23.30 -35.71
N GLU A 727 -9.49 22.98 -34.43
CA GLU A 727 -10.71 22.93 -33.63
C GLU A 727 -10.64 23.88 -32.44
N THR A 728 -11.78 24.40 -31.98
CA THR A 728 -11.86 25.37 -30.89
C THR A 728 -12.09 24.72 -29.53
N GLN A 729 -12.38 23.43 -29.51
CA GLN A 729 -12.53 22.58 -28.33
C GLN A 729 -12.25 21.13 -28.75
N LEU A 730 -11.91 20.29 -27.79
CA LEU A 730 -11.78 18.85 -27.99
C LEU A 730 -13.11 18.25 -28.45
N TYR A 731 -13.09 17.47 -29.54
CA TYR A 731 -14.27 16.74 -30.02
C TYR A 731 -14.78 15.75 -29.00
N TYR A 732 -13.85 15.06 -28.33
CA TYR A 732 -14.15 14.06 -27.30
C TYR A 732 -14.22 14.61 -25.87
N TYR A 733 -14.27 15.94 -25.66
CA TYR A 733 -14.26 16.60 -24.34
C TYR A 733 -15.27 16.03 -23.33
N ASN A 734 -16.47 15.65 -23.75
CA ASN A 734 -17.51 15.06 -22.90
C ASN A 734 -17.77 13.59 -23.22
N THR A 735 -16.81 12.89 -23.79
CA THR A 735 -16.96 11.48 -24.15
C THR A 735 -16.80 10.58 -22.93
N VAL A 736 -15.90 10.94 -22.03
CA VAL A 736 -15.63 10.19 -20.80
C VAL A 736 -16.59 10.68 -19.71
N ALA A 737 -17.19 9.74 -18.99
CA ALA A 737 -17.90 10.00 -17.75
C ALA A 737 -17.27 9.14 -16.64
N SER A 738 -16.47 9.77 -15.81
CA SER A 738 -15.79 9.17 -14.68
C SER A 738 -16.67 9.19 -13.44
N HIS A 739 -16.67 8.09 -12.69
CA HIS A 739 -17.48 7.91 -11.50
C HIS A 739 -16.64 7.36 -10.35
N THR A 740 -16.76 8.00 -9.18
CA THR A 740 -16.21 7.48 -7.93
C THR A 740 -17.32 7.17 -6.94
N PRO A 741 -17.30 6.01 -6.28
CA PRO A 741 -18.29 5.67 -5.26
C PRO A 741 -18.02 6.35 -3.91
N ILE A 742 -16.89 7.04 -3.74
CA ILE A 742 -16.51 7.73 -2.51
C ILE A 742 -17.23 9.08 -2.42
N PRO A 743 -18.13 9.29 -1.43
CA PRO A 743 -19.02 10.45 -1.41
C PRO A 743 -18.33 11.80 -1.31
N SER A 744 -17.25 11.87 -0.57
CA SER A 744 -16.49 13.11 -0.40
C SER A 744 -15.74 13.48 -1.66
N LEU A 745 -15.14 12.48 -2.33
CA LEU A 745 -14.38 12.66 -3.55
C LEU A 745 -15.28 12.99 -4.75
N TYR A 746 -16.46 12.34 -4.85
CA TYR A 746 -17.42 12.58 -5.93
C TYR A 746 -17.76 14.07 -6.11
N LYS A 747 -17.88 14.81 -5.00
CA LYS A 747 -18.25 16.24 -5.02
C LYS A 747 -17.17 17.14 -5.61
N VAL A 748 -15.94 16.67 -5.65
CA VAL A 748 -14.76 17.44 -6.08
C VAL A 748 -14.11 16.85 -7.32
N THR A 749 -14.64 15.72 -7.84
CA THR A 749 -14.14 15.05 -9.03
C THR A 749 -14.64 15.73 -10.31
N VAL A 750 -13.71 15.99 -11.23
CA VAL A 750 -13.99 16.45 -12.59
C VAL A 750 -14.38 15.26 -13.45
N GLN A 751 -15.67 15.13 -13.74
CA GLN A 751 -16.25 13.89 -14.24
C GLN A 751 -15.94 13.55 -15.69
N ASN A 752 -15.47 14.48 -16.48
CA ASN A 752 -15.01 14.25 -17.85
C ASN A 752 -13.49 14.04 -17.96
N TYR A 753 -12.80 13.92 -16.82
CA TYR A 753 -11.39 13.54 -16.80
C TYR A 753 -11.28 12.01 -16.65
N PRO A 754 -10.50 11.34 -17.53
CA PRO A 754 -10.41 9.87 -17.50
C PRO A 754 -9.68 9.36 -16.27
N GLN A 755 -10.08 8.18 -15.81
CA GLN A 755 -9.31 7.33 -14.89
C GLN A 755 -8.08 6.73 -15.59
N PHE A 756 -7.43 5.76 -14.90
CA PHE A 756 -6.47 4.87 -15.54
C PHE A 756 -7.05 4.25 -16.80
N ASP A 757 -6.42 4.55 -17.91
CA ASP A 757 -6.79 4.02 -19.20
C ASP A 757 -5.65 4.27 -20.21
N LEU A 758 -4.92 3.22 -20.55
CA LEU A 758 -3.79 3.29 -21.48
C LEU A 758 -4.25 3.52 -22.94
N GLY A 759 -5.54 3.40 -23.19
CA GLY A 759 -6.16 3.78 -24.45
C GLY A 759 -6.35 5.30 -24.63
N ILE A 760 -6.03 6.10 -23.61
CA ILE A 760 -6.20 7.57 -23.64
C ILE A 760 -4.86 8.26 -23.39
N PRO A 761 -4.34 9.07 -24.34
CA PRO A 761 -3.05 9.75 -24.17
C PRO A 761 -3.11 10.84 -23.08
N ASP A 762 -1.99 11.06 -22.39
CA ASP A 762 -1.87 12.09 -21.36
C ASP A 762 -1.97 13.51 -21.92
N GLN A 763 -1.70 13.70 -23.21
CA GLN A 763 -1.98 14.99 -23.87
C GLN A 763 -3.47 15.33 -23.82
N PHE A 764 -4.35 14.31 -23.98
CA PHE A 764 -5.80 14.52 -23.87
C PHE A 764 -6.20 14.87 -22.44
N ARG A 765 -5.61 14.20 -21.45
CA ARG A 765 -5.80 14.50 -20.02
C ARG A 765 -5.35 15.93 -19.68
N PHE A 766 -4.18 16.32 -20.15
CA PHE A 766 -3.67 17.68 -19.98
C PHE A 766 -4.61 18.73 -20.58
N ASP A 767 -5.10 18.49 -21.79
CA ASP A 767 -5.96 19.47 -22.49
C ASP A 767 -7.30 19.66 -21.76
N ILE A 768 -7.89 18.59 -21.20
CA ILE A 768 -9.10 18.72 -20.38
C ILE A 768 -8.81 19.54 -19.13
N TRP A 769 -7.74 19.20 -18.40
CA TRP A 769 -7.34 19.92 -17.20
C TRP A 769 -7.05 21.40 -17.52
N ASN A 770 -6.29 21.67 -18.55
CA ASN A 770 -5.89 23.03 -18.88
C ASN A 770 -7.10 23.92 -19.26
N GLN A 771 -8.09 23.39 -19.97
CA GLN A 771 -9.32 24.14 -20.22
C GLN A 771 -10.02 24.56 -18.93
N ASP A 772 -10.11 23.62 -17.96
CA ASP A 772 -10.72 23.89 -16.65
C ASP A 772 -9.85 24.84 -15.83
N PHE A 773 -8.55 24.64 -15.78
CA PHE A 773 -7.59 25.50 -15.10
C PHE A 773 -7.62 26.94 -15.61
N GLN A 774 -7.66 27.16 -16.92
CA GLN A 774 -7.79 28.50 -17.52
C GLN A 774 -9.12 29.18 -17.14
N ASN A 775 -10.21 28.40 -17.04
CA ASN A 775 -11.47 28.89 -16.56
C ASN A 775 -11.38 29.32 -15.09
N ASP A 776 -10.77 28.52 -14.24
CA ASP A 776 -10.57 28.82 -12.83
C ASP A 776 -9.67 30.05 -12.64
N LEU A 777 -8.59 30.16 -13.39
CA LEU A 777 -7.73 31.35 -13.40
C LEU A 777 -8.51 32.60 -13.74
N LYS A 778 -9.35 32.52 -14.76
CA LYS A 778 -10.19 33.66 -15.20
C LYS A 778 -11.18 34.07 -14.13
N ASN A 779 -11.78 33.10 -13.45
CA ASN A 779 -12.83 33.33 -12.44
C ASN A 779 -12.23 33.59 -11.04
N GLY A 780 -10.95 33.31 -10.83
CA GLY A 780 -10.30 33.39 -9.51
C GLY A 780 -10.76 32.27 -8.57
N THR A 781 -11.05 31.10 -9.10
CA THR A 781 -11.62 29.94 -8.40
C THR A 781 -10.67 28.76 -8.30
N VAL A 782 -9.41 28.90 -8.74
CA VAL A 782 -8.40 27.84 -8.59
C VAL A 782 -8.42 27.32 -7.14
N PRO A 783 -8.58 26.03 -6.91
CA PRO A 783 -8.61 25.46 -5.57
C PRO A 783 -7.23 25.53 -4.90
N GLN A 784 -7.18 25.20 -3.62
CA GLN A 784 -5.92 25.16 -2.89
C GLN A 784 -5.18 23.84 -3.09
N LEU A 785 -5.89 22.77 -3.47
CA LEU A 785 -5.31 21.45 -3.69
C LEU A 785 -5.94 20.81 -4.93
N GLU A 786 -5.13 20.38 -5.86
CA GLU A 786 -5.54 19.61 -7.04
C GLU A 786 -4.74 18.31 -7.13
N PHE A 787 -5.44 17.21 -7.45
CA PHE A 787 -4.84 15.92 -7.80
C PHE A 787 -5.02 15.68 -9.29
N MET A 788 -3.96 15.36 -10.00
CA MET A 788 -3.99 15.05 -11.43
C MET A 788 -3.28 13.74 -11.68
N TRP A 789 -4.00 12.76 -12.23
CA TRP A 789 -3.44 11.46 -12.57
C TRP A 789 -3.13 11.38 -14.06
N ILE A 790 -1.88 11.05 -14.42
CA ILE A 790 -1.41 10.81 -15.78
C ILE A 790 -0.74 9.45 -15.82
N SER A 791 -1.20 8.53 -16.67
CA SER A 791 -0.91 7.11 -16.59
C SER A 791 -0.15 6.52 -17.77
N SER A 792 0.20 7.33 -18.80
CA SER A 792 0.85 6.77 -20.00
C SER A 792 2.22 6.13 -19.71
N ASP A 793 2.91 6.54 -18.66
CA ASP A 793 4.22 5.97 -18.28
C ASP A 793 4.14 4.55 -17.71
N HIS A 794 2.98 4.07 -17.32
CA HIS A 794 2.75 2.64 -17.04
C HIS A 794 3.18 1.75 -18.21
N THR A 795 3.02 2.23 -19.44
CA THR A 795 3.26 1.47 -20.68
C THR A 795 2.28 0.32 -20.90
N GLY A 796 2.56 -0.57 -21.86
CA GLY A 796 1.62 -1.67 -22.15
C GLY A 796 0.46 -1.32 -23.10
N GLY A 797 0.21 -0.04 -23.32
CA GLY A 797 -0.87 0.47 -24.19
C GLY A 797 -0.58 0.41 -25.69
N PRO A 798 -1.45 1.03 -26.51
CA PRO A 798 -1.33 1.01 -27.97
C PRO A 798 -0.06 1.57 -28.57
N PRO A 799 0.51 2.74 -28.15
CA PRO A 799 1.83 3.14 -28.62
C PRO A 799 2.95 2.25 -28.07
N MET A 800 4.14 2.38 -28.60
CA MET A 800 5.31 1.74 -28.03
C MET A 800 5.67 2.39 -26.69
N ALA A 801 6.35 1.64 -25.81
CA ALA A 801 6.73 2.10 -24.48
C ALA A 801 7.42 3.48 -24.48
N GLN A 802 8.35 3.73 -25.41
CA GLN A 802 9.00 5.03 -25.53
C GLN A 802 8.05 6.18 -25.88
N ALA A 803 7.02 5.90 -26.69
CA ALA A 803 6.04 6.92 -27.05
C ALA A 803 5.11 7.22 -25.88
N MET A 804 4.74 6.20 -25.11
CA MET A 804 3.92 6.36 -23.92
C MET A 804 4.67 7.14 -22.84
N GLN A 805 5.94 6.82 -22.61
CA GLN A 805 6.81 7.59 -21.70
C GLN A 805 7.00 9.04 -22.17
N ALA A 806 7.17 9.24 -23.45
CA ALA A 806 7.30 10.58 -24.02
C ALA A 806 6.01 11.38 -23.96
N ASP A 807 4.86 10.73 -24.06
CA ASP A 807 3.53 11.33 -23.88
C ASP A 807 3.36 11.85 -22.44
N ASN A 808 3.70 11.01 -21.46
CA ASN A 808 3.66 11.37 -20.04
C ASN A 808 4.65 12.51 -19.72
N ASP A 809 5.91 12.40 -20.16
CA ASP A 809 6.94 13.45 -19.94
C ASP A 809 6.55 14.80 -20.55
N LEU A 810 5.95 14.79 -21.75
CA LEU A 810 5.46 16.00 -22.38
C LEU A 810 4.26 16.59 -21.61
N ALA A 811 3.35 15.75 -21.13
CA ALA A 811 2.23 16.20 -20.30
C ALA A 811 2.75 16.84 -19.00
N LEU A 812 3.68 16.19 -18.29
CA LEU A 812 4.34 16.76 -17.12
C LEU A 812 4.94 18.14 -17.42
N GLY A 813 5.71 18.26 -18.51
CA GLY A 813 6.28 19.53 -18.95
C GLY A 813 5.21 20.60 -19.20
N ARG A 814 4.12 20.26 -19.85
CA ARG A 814 3.00 21.18 -20.14
C ARG A 814 2.26 21.63 -18.89
N PHE A 815 2.06 20.74 -17.88
CA PHE A 815 1.49 21.12 -16.58
C PHE A 815 2.35 22.18 -15.91
N VAL A 816 3.66 21.95 -15.80
CA VAL A 816 4.59 22.91 -15.19
C VAL A 816 4.63 24.22 -15.98
N ASP A 817 4.63 24.16 -17.30
CA ASP A 817 4.57 25.35 -18.19
C ASP A 817 3.31 26.18 -17.88
N ALA A 818 2.13 25.57 -17.97
CA ALA A 818 0.85 26.25 -17.77
C ALA A 818 0.74 26.91 -16.38
N ILE A 819 1.15 26.17 -15.33
CA ILE A 819 1.10 26.70 -13.96
C ILE A 819 2.14 27.80 -13.75
N SER A 820 3.37 27.64 -14.23
CA SER A 820 4.44 28.62 -14.04
C SER A 820 4.23 29.92 -14.81
N HIS A 821 3.53 29.90 -15.95
CA HIS A 821 3.14 31.09 -16.68
C HIS A 821 1.85 31.73 -16.16
N SER A 822 1.19 31.14 -15.17
CA SER A 822 -0.04 31.70 -14.61
C SER A 822 0.21 32.79 -13.57
N LYS A 823 -0.82 33.58 -13.29
CA LYS A 823 -0.80 34.64 -12.26
C LYS A 823 -0.68 34.14 -10.81
N ILE A 824 -0.75 32.83 -10.58
CA ILE A 824 -0.67 32.23 -9.25
C ILE A 824 0.69 31.55 -8.98
N TRP A 825 1.61 31.57 -9.95
CA TRP A 825 2.90 30.91 -9.81
C TRP A 825 3.67 31.32 -8.56
N ASP A 826 3.63 32.60 -8.20
CA ASP A 826 4.29 33.16 -7.02
C ASP A 826 3.75 32.62 -5.67
N SER A 827 2.72 31.83 -5.70
CA SER A 827 2.09 31.20 -4.54
C SER A 827 1.75 29.72 -4.76
N SER A 828 2.45 29.07 -5.69
CA SER A 828 2.17 27.67 -6.08
C SER A 828 3.35 26.75 -5.80
N ALA A 829 3.03 25.48 -5.54
CA ALA A 829 3.96 24.36 -5.57
C ALA A 829 3.32 23.18 -6.31
N ILE A 830 4.13 22.46 -7.08
CA ILE A 830 3.76 21.26 -7.82
C ILE A 830 4.58 20.12 -7.23
N PHE A 831 3.90 19.09 -6.74
CA PHE A 831 4.47 17.83 -6.26
C PHE A 831 4.21 16.78 -7.33
N VAL A 832 5.20 15.98 -7.64
CA VAL A 832 5.09 14.91 -8.63
C VAL A 832 5.70 13.65 -8.06
N GLU A 833 4.96 12.57 -8.09
CA GLU A 833 5.36 11.27 -7.55
C GLU A 833 4.77 10.15 -8.40
N GLU A 834 5.46 9.02 -8.43
CA GLU A 834 4.90 7.77 -8.95
C GLU A 834 3.99 7.17 -7.87
N ASP A 835 3.00 6.39 -8.27
CA ASP A 835 2.19 5.61 -7.32
C ASP A 835 3.00 4.44 -6.77
N ASP A 836 3.76 3.77 -7.62
CA ASP A 836 4.74 2.75 -7.25
C ASP A 836 5.87 2.68 -8.30
N ALA A 837 6.92 1.94 -7.98
CA ALA A 837 8.00 1.65 -8.91
C ALA A 837 7.89 0.26 -9.58
N GLN A 838 6.85 -0.45 -9.30
CA GLN A 838 6.36 -1.79 -9.68
C GLN A 838 7.40 -2.76 -10.24
N THR A 839 7.90 -2.53 -11.43
CA THR A 839 8.69 -3.53 -12.18
C THR A 839 10.03 -3.00 -12.60
N GLY A 840 10.34 -1.79 -12.19
CA GLY A 840 11.51 -1.11 -12.67
C GLY A 840 12.81 -1.72 -12.16
N VAL A 841 13.80 -1.67 -13.01
CA VAL A 841 15.18 -1.94 -12.61
C VAL A 841 15.78 -0.71 -11.98
N ASP A 842 16.39 -0.88 -10.81
CA ASP A 842 17.12 0.17 -10.11
C ASP A 842 18.36 -0.41 -9.45
N HIS A 843 19.44 0.38 -9.32
CA HIS A 843 20.67 -0.13 -8.77
C HIS A 843 20.76 -0.08 -7.24
N VAL A 844 19.83 0.64 -6.60
CA VAL A 844 19.76 0.77 -5.13
C VAL A 844 18.69 -0.16 -4.57
N ASP A 845 17.44 0.05 -4.96
CA ASP A 845 16.29 -0.77 -4.55
C ASP A 845 15.13 -0.56 -5.53
N GLY A 846 14.30 -1.58 -5.71
CA GLY A 846 13.16 -1.53 -6.64
C GLY A 846 12.07 -0.52 -6.27
N HIS A 847 12.04 -0.03 -5.01
CA HIS A 847 11.11 1.02 -4.58
C HIS A 847 11.63 2.43 -4.81
N ARG A 848 12.87 2.61 -5.29
CA ARG A 848 13.38 3.95 -5.53
C ARG A 848 12.79 4.53 -6.81
N SER A 849 12.07 5.63 -6.68
CA SER A 849 11.32 6.27 -7.78
C SER A 849 11.70 7.74 -7.97
N PRO A 850 11.35 8.34 -9.12
CA PRO A 850 11.57 9.76 -9.33
C PRO A 850 10.48 10.61 -8.65
N GLY A 851 10.84 11.34 -7.61
CA GLY A 851 9.99 12.37 -7.00
C GLY A 851 10.44 13.76 -7.44
N TYR A 852 9.50 14.71 -7.58
CA TYR A 852 9.84 16.09 -7.96
C TYR A 852 9.00 17.10 -7.19
N ILE A 853 9.62 18.28 -6.90
CA ILE A 853 8.89 19.44 -6.37
C ILE A 853 9.29 20.69 -7.15
N PHE A 854 8.32 21.35 -7.77
CA PHE A 854 8.52 22.56 -8.54
C PHE A 854 7.79 23.74 -7.90
N SER A 855 8.52 24.77 -7.57
CA SER A 855 7.99 26.00 -6.94
C SER A 855 9.03 27.13 -7.07
N PRO A 856 8.63 28.40 -7.10
CA PRO A 856 9.57 29.50 -6.95
C PRO A 856 10.36 29.43 -5.63
N TYR A 857 9.81 28.74 -4.65
CA TYR A 857 10.34 28.70 -3.29
C TYR A 857 11.31 27.55 -3.01
N VAL A 858 11.55 26.65 -3.96
CA VAL A 858 12.58 25.60 -3.77
C VAL A 858 13.97 26.11 -4.19
N LYS A 859 14.99 25.44 -3.72
CA LYS A 859 16.37 25.67 -4.19
C LYS A 859 16.44 25.41 -5.69
N GLN A 860 16.89 26.38 -6.47
CA GLN A 860 16.95 26.29 -7.92
C GLN A 860 18.32 26.70 -8.43
N MET A 861 18.73 26.10 -9.56
CA MET A 861 19.81 26.58 -10.40
C MET A 861 19.23 27.18 -11.67
N VAL A 862 19.13 28.49 -11.72
CA VAL A 862 18.46 29.23 -12.80
C VAL A 862 19.40 30.22 -13.44
N ASN A 863 19.43 30.23 -14.77
CA ASN A 863 20.01 31.32 -15.55
C ASN A 863 19.05 32.51 -15.60
N THR A 864 19.56 33.69 -15.97
CA THR A 864 18.75 34.91 -16.08
C THR A 864 17.65 34.85 -17.15
N ASP A 865 17.73 33.92 -18.06
CA ASP A 865 16.71 33.63 -19.07
C ASP A 865 15.67 32.58 -18.63
N GLY A 866 15.78 32.09 -17.39
CA GLY A 866 14.85 31.08 -16.85
C GLY A 866 15.21 29.63 -17.13
N THR A 867 16.31 29.38 -17.81
CA THR A 867 16.77 28.00 -18.08
C THR A 867 17.56 27.42 -16.90
N GLY A 868 17.65 26.10 -16.81
CA GLY A 868 18.44 25.41 -15.79
C GLY A 868 19.94 25.65 -15.97
N ALA A 869 20.66 25.77 -14.85
CA ALA A 869 22.11 26.04 -14.83
C ALA A 869 22.93 24.88 -14.26
N GLY A 870 22.29 23.81 -13.76
CA GLY A 870 22.96 22.65 -13.15
C GLY A 870 22.00 21.78 -12.40
N VAL A 871 22.52 20.97 -11.47
CA VAL A 871 21.72 20.09 -10.61
C VAL A 871 21.89 20.51 -9.16
N THR A 872 20.78 20.62 -8.43
CA THR A 872 20.76 20.74 -6.96
C THR A 872 20.35 19.36 -6.42
N GLU A 873 21.36 18.55 -6.07
CA GLU A 873 21.15 17.21 -5.53
C GLU A 873 20.68 17.29 -4.07
N ASP A 874 19.67 16.48 -3.73
CA ASP A 874 19.27 16.20 -2.35
C ASP A 874 19.13 14.69 -2.16
N SER A 875 20.08 14.09 -1.44
CA SER A 875 20.13 12.65 -1.11
C SER A 875 19.52 12.34 0.26
N THR A 876 18.69 13.21 0.77
CA THR A 876 17.90 12.93 1.98
C THR A 876 16.92 11.79 1.66
N PHE A 877 16.75 10.87 2.63
CA PHE A 877 15.75 9.82 2.50
C PHE A 877 14.36 10.43 2.59
N TYR A 878 13.59 10.27 1.54
CA TYR A 878 12.19 10.69 1.48
C TYR A 878 11.32 9.58 0.90
N THR A 879 10.04 9.65 1.25
CA THR A 879 8.99 8.80 0.68
C THR A 879 7.80 9.67 0.25
N GLN A 880 6.84 9.08 -0.43
CA GLN A 880 5.53 9.69 -0.72
C GLN A 880 4.91 10.33 0.53
N VAL A 881 5.07 9.69 1.71
CA VAL A 881 4.53 10.22 2.98
C VAL A 881 5.17 11.56 3.38
N ASN A 882 6.44 11.79 3.03
CA ASN A 882 7.09 13.08 3.26
C ASN A 882 6.51 14.18 2.36
N MET A 883 6.12 13.84 1.11
CA MET A 883 5.38 14.77 0.24
C MET A 883 4.01 15.11 0.81
N THR A 884 3.22 14.09 1.17
CA THR A 884 1.91 14.27 1.83
C THR A 884 2.06 15.14 3.08
N ARG A 885 3.04 14.85 3.95
CA ARG A 885 3.31 15.65 5.16
C ARG A 885 3.68 17.10 4.86
N THR A 886 4.41 17.33 3.78
CA THR A 886 4.77 18.70 3.35
C THR A 886 3.52 19.46 2.86
N ILE A 887 2.64 18.81 2.11
CA ILE A 887 1.37 19.35 1.66
C ILE A 887 0.48 19.73 2.84
N GLU A 888 0.37 18.84 3.83
CA GLU A 888 -0.37 19.09 5.07
C GLU A 888 0.15 20.32 5.81
N GLN A 889 1.47 20.43 5.93
CA GLN A 889 2.10 21.56 6.60
C GLN A 889 1.84 22.88 5.87
N ILE A 890 1.90 22.89 4.53
CA ILE A 890 1.62 24.05 3.69
C ILE A 890 0.16 24.49 3.83
N LEU A 891 -0.77 23.54 3.75
CA LEU A 891 -2.21 23.82 3.69
C LEU A 891 -2.91 23.78 5.04
N SER A 892 -2.17 23.60 6.12
CA SER A 892 -2.70 23.50 7.49
C SER A 892 -3.65 22.32 7.68
N ILE A 893 -3.38 21.19 7.03
CA ILE A 893 -4.13 19.95 7.15
C ILE A 893 -3.56 19.14 8.32
N THR A 894 -4.44 18.57 9.13
CA THR A 894 -4.02 17.70 10.26
C THR A 894 -3.66 16.32 9.74
N PRO A 895 -2.54 15.71 10.16
CA PRO A 895 -2.17 14.35 9.79
C PRO A 895 -3.24 13.31 10.07
N MET A 896 -3.32 12.32 9.21
CA MET A 896 -4.37 11.31 9.20
C MET A 896 -4.04 10.10 10.09
N ASN A 897 -2.77 9.71 10.17
CA ASN A 897 -2.36 8.49 10.87
C ASN A 897 -0.92 8.60 11.43
N GLN A 898 -0.34 7.49 11.83
CA GLN A 898 0.99 7.48 12.43
C GLN A 898 2.12 7.84 11.47
N PHE A 899 2.00 7.53 10.18
CA PHE A 899 3.08 7.69 9.22
C PHE A 899 3.27 9.16 8.82
N ASP A 900 2.22 9.83 8.35
CA ASP A 900 2.27 11.26 8.06
C ASP A 900 2.53 12.08 9.32
N LEU A 901 2.08 11.55 10.48
CA LEU A 901 2.29 12.13 11.78
C LEU A 901 3.76 12.29 12.13
N VAL A 902 4.59 11.31 11.88
CA VAL A 902 6.02 11.30 12.24
C VAL A 902 6.92 11.67 11.06
N ALA A 903 6.40 11.68 9.85
CA ALA A 903 7.14 12.08 8.68
C ALA A 903 7.61 13.55 8.79
N SER A 904 8.85 13.79 8.40
CA SER A 904 9.40 15.14 8.35
C SER A 904 8.93 15.85 7.09
N PRO A 905 8.38 17.08 7.18
CA PRO A 905 8.18 17.89 6.00
C PRO A 905 9.51 18.14 5.29
N MET A 906 9.51 18.16 3.96
CA MET A 906 10.71 18.38 3.12
C MET A 906 11.19 19.84 3.16
N SER A 907 11.26 20.42 4.35
CA SER A 907 11.49 21.85 4.54
C SER A 907 12.88 22.33 4.10
N GLU A 908 13.88 21.45 4.08
CA GLU A 908 15.26 21.83 3.76
C GLU A 908 15.46 22.25 2.30
N ILE A 909 14.60 21.79 1.40
CA ILE A 909 14.66 22.19 -0.01
C ILE A 909 14.03 23.57 -0.28
N PHE A 910 13.26 24.10 0.67
CA PHE A 910 12.55 25.37 0.50
C PHE A 910 13.35 26.57 1.00
N ILE A 911 13.10 27.71 0.39
CA ILE A 911 13.76 28.99 0.68
C ILE A 911 12.70 30.06 0.90
N ASP A 912 12.69 30.68 2.08
CA ASP A 912 11.72 31.73 2.41
C ASP A 912 11.87 33.02 1.58
N HIS A 913 13.08 33.29 1.12
CA HIS A 913 13.42 34.47 0.36
C HIS A 913 14.23 34.11 -0.89
N PRO A 914 13.61 33.44 -1.87
CA PRO A 914 14.31 33.06 -3.08
C PRO A 914 14.67 34.31 -3.93
N PRO A 915 15.72 34.22 -4.75
CA PRO A 915 16.05 35.24 -5.70
C PRO A 915 14.97 35.42 -6.77
N ALA A 916 14.95 36.58 -7.43
CA ALA A 916 13.90 36.92 -8.40
C ALA A 916 13.88 35.94 -9.60
N GLU A 917 15.00 35.37 -9.95
CA GLU A 917 15.16 34.40 -11.04
C GLU A 917 14.35 33.15 -10.81
N ASN A 918 14.12 32.74 -9.57
CA ASN A 918 13.30 31.57 -9.22
C ASN A 918 11.84 31.73 -9.64
N PHE A 919 11.34 32.98 -9.74
CA PHE A 919 9.97 33.28 -10.16
C PHE A 919 9.79 33.32 -11.68
N LEU A 920 10.86 33.21 -12.45
CA LEU A 920 10.72 33.10 -13.91
C LEU A 920 9.93 31.85 -14.26
N PRO A 921 9.03 31.94 -15.23
CA PRO A 921 8.30 30.77 -15.68
C PRO A 921 9.23 29.73 -16.30
N TRP A 922 8.76 28.51 -16.40
CA TRP A 922 9.45 27.43 -17.08
C TRP A 922 8.66 27.03 -18.32
N THR A 923 9.35 26.79 -19.40
CA THR A 923 8.71 26.40 -20.67
C THR A 923 9.05 24.96 -21.00
N HIS A 924 8.05 24.16 -21.34
CA HIS A 924 8.22 22.76 -21.67
C HIS A 924 9.17 22.54 -22.85
N VAL A 925 9.87 21.42 -22.82
CA VAL A 925 10.76 20.98 -23.90
C VAL A 925 9.93 20.16 -24.89
N ALA A 926 10.04 20.51 -26.18
CA ALA A 926 9.38 19.74 -27.21
C ALA A 926 9.96 18.32 -27.29
N ASN A 927 9.09 17.34 -27.43
CA ASN A 927 9.47 15.95 -27.55
C ASN A 927 9.86 15.62 -29.00
N ASP A 928 10.91 14.81 -29.19
CA ASP A 928 11.32 14.31 -30.50
C ASP A 928 10.85 12.88 -30.80
N VAL A 929 10.26 12.19 -29.82
CA VAL A 929 9.62 10.89 -30.01
C VAL A 929 8.27 11.08 -30.70
N PRO A 930 8.01 10.43 -31.83
CA PRO A 930 6.66 10.42 -32.40
C PRO A 930 5.70 9.72 -31.40
N LEU A 931 4.72 10.46 -30.87
CA LEU A 931 3.83 9.91 -29.85
C LEU A 931 2.94 8.77 -30.38
N ASP A 932 2.72 8.69 -31.70
CA ASP A 932 2.01 7.60 -32.36
C ASP A 932 2.93 6.43 -32.80
N LEU A 933 4.13 6.36 -32.24
CA LEU A 933 5.12 5.34 -32.56
C LEU A 933 4.57 3.93 -32.28
N GLY A 934 4.46 3.10 -33.33
CA GLY A 934 3.91 1.75 -33.24
C GLY A 934 2.41 1.62 -33.40
N VAL A 935 1.65 2.71 -33.44
CA VAL A 935 0.21 2.73 -33.75
C VAL A 935 -0.02 2.95 -35.26
N SER A 936 0.76 3.82 -35.89
CA SER A 936 0.75 3.98 -37.33
C SER A 936 1.34 2.72 -38.01
N SER A 937 0.78 2.37 -39.19
CA SER A 937 1.07 1.14 -39.93
C SER A 937 2.52 0.93 -40.38
N THR A 938 3.45 1.76 -39.95
CA THR A 938 4.86 1.67 -40.30
C THR A 938 5.60 0.86 -39.21
N PRO A 939 6.00 -0.40 -39.48
CA PRO A 939 6.79 -1.15 -38.51
C PRO A 939 8.13 -0.42 -38.32
N ILE A 940 8.50 -0.15 -37.10
CA ILE A 940 9.81 0.38 -36.78
C ILE A 940 10.81 -0.76 -36.94
N GLU A 941 11.41 -0.88 -38.10
CA GLU A 941 12.55 -1.74 -38.28
C GLU A 941 13.77 -1.01 -37.73
N SER A 942 14.30 -1.47 -36.59
CA SER A 942 15.67 -1.15 -36.21
C SER A 942 16.56 -1.73 -37.29
N LYS A 943 17.28 -0.89 -37.99
CA LYS A 943 18.07 -1.24 -39.20
C LYS A 943 19.13 -2.32 -38.97
N ASN A 944 19.39 -2.75 -37.74
CA ASN A 944 20.50 -3.62 -37.34
C ASN A 944 20.11 -4.86 -36.52
N MET A 945 18.81 -5.21 -36.41
CA MET A 945 18.41 -6.37 -35.60
C MET A 945 19.00 -7.68 -36.11
N SER A 946 19.63 -8.43 -35.20
CA SER A 946 20.08 -9.78 -35.48
C SER A 946 18.89 -10.73 -35.73
N PRO A 947 19.06 -11.86 -36.44
CA PRO A 947 18.02 -12.86 -36.60
C PRO A 947 17.42 -13.35 -35.27
N LYS A 948 18.24 -13.43 -34.21
CA LYS A 948 17.82 -13.80 -32.86
C LYS A 948 16.92 -12.72 -32.26
N ALA A 949 17.29 -11.44 -32.37
CA ALA A 949 16.50 -10.32 -31.91
C ALA A 949 15.15 -10.24 -32.62
N LYS A 950 15.11 -10.45 -33.95
CA LYS A 950 13.85 -10.51 -34.73
C LYS A 950 12.93 -11.66 -34.29
N SER A 951 13.50 -12.83 -33.97
CA SER A 951 12.73 -13.96 -33.46
C SER A 951 12.15 -13.67 -32.07
N LEU A 952 12.95 -13.03 -31.21
CA LEU A 952 12.51 -12.63 -29.87
C LEU A 952 11.42 -11.56 -29.93
N GLN A 953 11.60 -10.54 -30.78
CA GLN A 953 10.57 -9.52 -31.03
C GLN A 953 9.26 -10.14 -31.49
N ALA A 954 9.29 -11.07 -32.44
CA ALA A 954 8.07 -11.73 -32.93
C ALA A 954 7.36 -12.53 -31.83
N ALA A 955 8.14 -13.19 -30.96
CA ALA A 955 7.60 -13.91 -29.83
C ALA A 955 6.94 -12.95 -28.80
N TRP A 956 7.60 -11.85 -28.50
CA TRP A 956 7.10 -10.84 -27.57
C TRP A 956 5.86 -10.09 -28.10
N LEU A 957 5.85 -9.68 -29.36
CA LEU A 957 4.65 -9.04 -29.96
C LEU A 957 3.42 -9.95 -29.90
N LYS A 958 3.62 -11.25 -30.10
CA LYS A 958 2.54 -12.22 -29.92
C LYS A 958 2.08 -12.30 -28.46
N LYS A 959 3.00 -12.28 -27.53
CA LYS A 959 2.73 -12.34 -26.08
C LYS A 959 2.07 -11.05 -25.60
N LYS A 960 2.56 -9.89 -26.02
CA LYS A 960 1.97 -8.57 -25.77
C LYS A 960 0.48 -8.57 -26.14
N ALA A 961 0.15 -9.00 -27.35
CA ALA A 961 -1.24 -9.06 -27.80
C ALA A 961 -2.12 -9.99 -26.96
N GLN A 962 -1.54 -10.99 -26.27
CA GLN A 962 -2.26 -11.89 -25.37
C GLN A 962 -2.40 -11.32 -23.96
N ILE A 963 -1.37 -10.66 -23.45
CA ILE A 963 -1.32 -10.11 -22.07
C ILE A 963 -2.21 -8.89 -21.97
N PHE A 964 -2.08 -7.96 -22.91
CA PHE A 964 -2.79 -6.68 -22.90
C PHE A 964 -4.16 -6.72 -23.61
N ALA A 965 -4.59 -7.85 -24.17
CA ALA A 965 -5.86 -7.95 -24.88
C ALA A 965 -7.06 -7.66 -23.96
N GLY A 966 -7.63 -6.46 -24.08
CA GLY A 966 -8.79 -6.01 -23.30
C GLY A 966 -8.47 -5.59 -21.85
N LYS A 967 -7.21 -5.34 -21.52
CA LYS A 967 -6.78 -5.02 -20.16
C LYS A 967 -6.32 -3.57 -19.97
N TYR A 968 -6.38 -2.74 -20.98
CA TYR A 968 -5.89 -1.34 -20.91
C TYR A 968 -6.58 -0.46 -19.86
N HIS A 969 -7.72 -0.91 -19.34
CA HIS A 969 -8.57 -0.15 -18.43
C HIS A 969 -8.49 -0.64 -16.99
N ILE A 970 -7.70 -1.68 -16.72
CA ILE A 970 -7.63 -2.33 -15.42
C ILE A 970 -6.18 -2.22 -14.96
N PRO A 971 -5.86 -1.37 -13.98
CA PRO A 971 -4.52 -1.29 -13.45
C PRO A 971 -4.09 -2.66 -12.87
N ASP A 972 -2.80 -2.95 -12.89
CA ASP A 972 -2.17 -4.17 -12.37
C ASP A 972 -2.77 -5.51 -12.88
N SER A 973 -3.49 -5.49 -13.99
CA SER A 973 -4.12 -6.70 -14.55
C SER A 973 -3.16 -7.61 -15.31
N GLU A 974 -1.97 -7.15 -15.59
CA GLU A 974 -0.90 -7.83 -16.28
C GLU A 974 0.17 -8.35 -15.31
N ASP A 975 0.93 -9.32 -15.78
CA ASP A 975 2.10 -9.82 -15.07
C ASP A 975 3.21 -8.75 -15.12
N VAL A 976 3.48 -8.14 -13.99
CA VAL A 976 4.41 -7.01 -13.82
C VAL A 976 5.84 -7.34 -14.27
N ASP A 977 6.33 -8.55 -14.02
CA ASP A 977 7.64 -8.99 -14.51
C ASP A 977 7.68 -9.02 -16.05
N THR A 978 6.53 -9.30 -16.66
CA THR A 978 6.41 -9.26 -18.13
C THR A 978 6.47 -7.83 -18.65
N VAL A 979 5.85 -6.88 -17.96
CA VAL A 979 5.87 -5.46 -18.35
C VAL A 979 7.30 -4.93 -18.28
N ALA A 980 8.03 -5.18 -17.20
CA ALA A 980 9.43 -4.75 -17.08
C ALA A 980 10.33 -5.30 -18.18
N HIS A 981 10.19 -6.61 -18.47
CA HIS A 981 10.93 -7.21 -19.57
C HIS A 981 10.55 -6.64 -20.94
N TYR A 982 9.25 -6.38 -21.12
CA TYR A 982 8.74 -5.82 -22.35
C TYR A 982 9.32 -4.41 -22.60
N ASP A 983 9.26 -3.56 -21.60
CA ASP A 983 9.77 -2.19 -21.66
C ASP A 983 11.28 -2.18 -21.97
N TRP A 984 12.03 -2.99 -21.26
CA TRP A 984 13.46 -3.15 -21.49
C TRP A 984 13.78 -3.60 -22.92
N TYR A 985 13.11 -4.65 -23.38
CA TYR A 985 13.37 -5.19 -24.72
C TYR A 985 12.87 -4.24 -25.82
N GLU A 986 11.76 -3.56 -25.62
CA GLU A 986 11.30 -2.54 -26.57
C GLU A 986 12.30 -1.38 -26.64
N ALA A 987 12.70 -0.83 -25.50
CA ALA A 987 13.68 0.26 -25.45
C ALA A 987 15.05 -0.11 -26.03
N THR A 988 15.50 -1.34 -25.82
CA THR A 988 16.80 -1.82 -26.33
C THR A 988 16.73 -2.48 -27.71
N GLY A 989 15.58 -2.45 -28.38
CA GLY A 989 15.37 -3.10 -29.69
C GLY A 989 15.64 -4.60 -29.68
N PHE A 990 15.35 -5.26 -28.56
CA PHE A 990 15.59 -6.70 -28.35
C PHE A 990 17.05 -7.15 -28.51
N MET A 991 17.99 -6.24 -28.33
CA MET A 991 19.42 -6.53 -28.51
C MET A 991 20.17 -6.71 -27.20
N VAL A 992 19.70 -6.15 -26.11
CA VAL A 992 20.32 -6.20 -24.78
C VAL A 992 19.49 -7.09 -23.87
N PRO A 993 20.08 -8.09 -23.21
CA PRO A 993 19.37 -8.92 -22.25
C PRO A 993 18.88 -8.08 -21.06
N PHE A 994 17.72 -8.41 -20.52
CA PHE A 994 17.24 -7.80 -19.29
C PHE A 994 18.28 -8.01 -18.16
N PRO A 995 18.63 -6.96 -17.43
CA PRO A 995 19.74 -7.03 -16.47
C PRO A 995 19.41 -7.79 -15.19
N GLY A 996 18.17 -7.81 -14.74
CA GLY A 996 17.71 -8.53 -13.56
C GLY A 996 18.46 -8.18 -12.28
N GLU A 997 18.65 -9.14 -11.38
CA GLU A 997 19.34 -8.99 -10.08
C GLU A 997 20.74 -8.35 -10.16
N LYS A 998 21.34 -8.33 -11.35
CA LYS A 998 22.65 -7.73 -11.53
C LYS A 998 22.63 -6.21 -11.45
N THR A 999 21.47 -5.60 -11.47
CA THR A 999 21.31 -4.17 -11.40
C THR A 999 21.54 -3.63 -9.98
N VAL A 1000 21.06 -4.35 -8.96
CA VAL A 1000 21.24 -3.93 -7.57
C VAL A 1000 22.68 -4.14 -7.13
N ARG A 1001 23.34 -3.07 -6.71
CA ARG A 1001 24.77 -3.05 -6.35
C ARG A 1001 24.99 -2.20 -5.09
N PRO A 1002 26.12 -2.40 -4.35
CA PRO A 1002 26.41 -1.56 -3.21
C PRO A 1002 26.58 -0.10 -3.61
N PRO A 1003 26.14 0.87 -2.83
CA PRO A 1003 26.39 2.30 -3.07
C PRO A 1003 27.86 2.60 -3.33
N SER A 1004 28.78 1.87 -2.67
CA SER A 1004 30.22 2.00 -2.88
C SER A 1004 30.73 1.51 -4.25
N ALA A 1005 29.92 0.76 -5.00
CA ALA A 1005 30.27 0.30 -6.34
C ALA A 1005 29.94 1.36 -7.41
N PHE A 1006 29.17 2.38 -7.08
CA PHE A 1006 28.80 3.44 -7.99
C PHE A 1006 29.82 4.57 -7.94
N LYS A 1007 30.30 4.92 -9.11
CA LYS A 1007 30.92 6.23 -9.31
C LYS A 1007 29.80 7.13 -9.74
N ARG A 1008 29.48 8.17 -8.94
CA ARG A 1008 28.58 9.23 -9.35
C ARG A 1008 28.90 9.64 -10.78
N ALA A 1009 27.88 9.75 -11.63
CA ALA A 1009 28.04 10.25 -12.98
C ALA A 1009 28.73 11.61 -12.91
N THR A 1010 29.95 11.68 -13.38
CA THR A 1010 30.73 12.94 -13.44
C THR A 1010 30.68 13.49 -14.85
N ARG A 1011 30.78 14.81 -14.98
CA ARG A 1011 30.83 15.51 -16.29
C ARG A 1011 31.82 14.91 -17.30
N THR A 1012 32.76 14.11 -16.82
CA THR A 1012 33.79 13.43 -17.63
C THR A 1012 33.28 12.11 -18.22
N ALA A 1013 32.21 11.53 -17.74
CA ALA A 1013 31.66 10.29 -18.32
C ALA A 1013 31.06 10.48 -19.74
N LYS A 1014 30.70 11.71 -20.08
CA LYS A 1014 30.20 12.03 -21.44
C LYS A 1014 31.29 11.95 -22.52
N ALA A 1015 32.56 11.93 -22.12
CA ALA A 1015 33.70 11.81 -23.06
C ALA A 1015 34.16 10.35 -23.25
N ASP A 1016 33.78 9.45 -22.33
CA ASP A 1016 34.22 8.05 -22.38
C ASP A 1016 33.20 7.15 -23.13
N LEU A 1017 32.07 7.69 -23.55
CA LEU A 1017 31.04 6.98 -24.33
C LEU A 1017 31.23 7.18 -25.87
N ASP A 1018 32.11 8.06 -26.28
CA ASP A 1018 32.44 8.31 -27.70
C ASP A 1018 33.67 7.51 -28.19
N ASP A 1019 34.30 6.65 -27.36
CA ASP A 1019 35.30 5.65 -27.74
C ASP A 1019 34.67 4.22 -27.61
#